data_d07f684527807f82411a0b1248ac2f1c
#
_entry.id   d07f684527807f82411a0b1248ac2f1c
#
_cell.length_a   1.000
_cell.length_b   1.000
_cell.length_c   1.000
_cell.angle_alpha   90.00
_cell.angle_beta   90.00
_cell.angle_gamma   90.00
#
_symmetry.space_group_name_H-M   'P 1'
#
loop_
_entity.id
_entity.type
_entity.pdbx_description
1 polymer ?
#
loop_
_entity_poly.entity_id
_entity_poly.type
_entity_poly.pdbx_seq_one_letter_code
_entity_poly.pdbx_strand_id
1 'polypeptide(L)'
;RILMGSEFEKEDIISFVQFSDIVKEQEEWDRNNLNKDEINEWDNPYYGFPQMVRFAFNPNKSSRAKIEALKRSGVSFAFSKLFEPQSIKKDTEHNGHKKFVNEKEILDLLQVIDGSKEDDDLLGFLDYDKIKEGKMCRHMVMVLPYCASCDAMEELLKAEKDTFKNFGEYEIINISRIDSIRDYKKPNDVKNKIRECESVNQKTLTLTVNRMLTGSTVEQWDTMLYFKDMASPQEYDQSIFRLQNQYVRTLSSEKGVIKENLKPQTLLVDFDPDRLFRMQEQKSLIYNVNTDENGNKKLKERIMEELRISPIIIMNHNKIKEADATNILEAVSEYNNQRSVSDEVLDLPIDLSILNDEDIRRAIENQAEFSSKQGLTIKANQGEGEDLDVEEPNPDNEKQEADKETETSKDYSETQTNTEIKKLENQIKTYYQRLLFFSFLTKDKVSSMDDILKIIDKKENRRLANNLYLEKEIIQKISEYMDPFKRSSLDYKIQNISMLASDESISPLKRAMTSIRKFNRMSESEVITPSKVCDDTVNLLPEQGLQKIVFNQDKLLDIASKSGEYAVALYKRLTLELGYSHDDVKEIIYSIPTSSIAYEFTRRFYEILKLNVDNISVKFNAYDLIEVKSEGEEVDYKKIENLLKQKEKFCEITLEDEIKVGDEKVKFGVVIGNPPYQISDGGAQASAKPIYQHFVLLGKEIASDYSCFITPTRWFAGGKGLDEFRDLMLGDKTIKELHDFLTP
;
A
#
# COMPACT_ATOMS: atom_id res chain seq x y z
N ARG A 1 -3.16 -18.20 -15.55
CA ARG A 1 -4.43 -17.66 -16.08
C ARG A 1 -5.49 -17.54 -15.00
N ILE A 2 -5.69 -18.53 -14.16
CA ILE A 2 -6.62 -18.47 -13.02
C ILE A 2 -6.24 -17.33 -12.06
N LEU A 3 -4.94 -17.18 -11.75
CA LEU A 3 -4.42 -16.08 -10.95
C LEU A 3 -4.57 -14.69 -11.61
N MET A 4 -4.68 -14.67 -12.95
CA MET A 4 -4.88 -13.44 -13.73
C MET A 4 -6.34 -13.00 -13.81
N GLY A 5 -7.29 -13.79 -13.26
CA GLY A 5 -8.70 -13.54 -13.49
C GLY A 5 -9.02 -13.59 -14.98
N SER A 6 -8.54 -14.62 -15.67
CA SER A 6 -8.83 -14.80 -17.08
C SER A 6 -10.29 -15.19 -17.31
N GLU A 7 -10.78 -14.99 -18.51
CA GLU A 7 -12.15 -15.21 -18.99
C GLU A 7 -12.65 -16.68 -18.91
N PHE A 8 -12.16 -17.48 -17.95
CA PHE A 8 -12.60 -18.86 -17.74
C PHE A 8 -13.63 -18.90 -16.62
N GLU A 9 -14.73 -19.54 -16.88
CA GLU A 9 -15.68 -19.94 -15.85
C GLU A 9 -15.13 -21.15 -15.07
N LYS A 10 -15.63 -21.37 -13.85
CA LYS A 10 -15.16 -22.47 -13.00
C LYS A 10 -15.31 -23.83 -13.69
N GLU A 11 -16.33 -23.97 -14.51
CA GLU A 11 -16.67 -25.16 -15.30
C GLU A 11 -15.66 -25.45 -16.44
N ASP A 12 -14.92 -24.42 -16.88
CA ASP A 12 -13.87 -24.56 -17.89
C ASP A 12 -12.57 -25.15 -17.33
N ILE A 13 -12.47 -25.26 -15.99
CA ILE A 13 -11.28 -25.76 -15.31
C ILE A 13 -11.34 -27.28 -15.27
N ILE A 14 -10.65 -27.92 -16.19
CA ILE A 14 -10.55 -29.40 -16.26
C ILE A 14 -9.68 -29.93 -15.10
N SER A 15 -8.58 -29.27 -14.78
CA SER A 15 -7.74 -29.58 -13.65
C SER A 15 -7.04 -28.35 -13.12
N PHE A 16 -6.84 -28.30 -11.80
CA PHE A 16 -6.10 -27.23 -11.10
C PHE A 16 -5.06 -27.90 -10.21
N VAL A 17 -3.78 -27.81 -10.62
CA VAL A 17 -2.67 -28.46 -9.94
C VAL A 17 -1.73 -27.39 -9.38
N GLN A 18 -1.45 -27.48 -8.09
CA GLN A 18 -0.43 -26.69 -7.39
C GLN A 18 0.78 -27.55 -7.03
N PHE A 19 1.86 -26.92 -6.59
CA PHE A 19 3.04 -27.65 -6.12
C PHE A 19 2.72 -28.58 -4.94
N SER A 20 1.79 -28.18 -4.08
CA SER A 20 1.30 -29.01 -2.98
C SER A 20 0.65 -30.31 -3.44
N ASP A 21 -0.02 -30.30 -4.58
CA ASP A 21 -0.63 -31.51 -5.16
C ASP A 21 0.45 -32.45 -5.69
N ILE A 22 1.49 -31.91 -6.34
CA ILE A 22 2.65 -32.69 -6.77
C ILE A 22 3.32 -33.41 -5.60
N VAL A 23 3.53 -32.71 -4.47
CA VAL A 23 4.15 -33.31 -3.28
C VAL A 23 3.27 -34.40 -2.67
N LYS A 24 1.94 -34.19 -2.61
CA LYS A 24 0.99 -35.22 -2.15
C LYS A 24 1.04 -36.48 -3.02
N GLU A 25 1.03 -36.32 -4.33
CA GLU A 25 1.13 -37.41 -5.29
C GLU A 25 2.48 -38.14 -5.16
N GLN A 26 3.57 -37.40 -4.93
CA GLN A 26 4.90 -37.98 -4.65
C GLN A 26 4.87 -38.84 -3.39
N GLU A 27 4.37 -38.28 -2.28
CA GLU A 27 4.27 -38.98 -0.98
C GLU A 27 3.36 -40.22 -1.07
N GLU A 28 2.28 -40.12 -1.83
CA GLU A 28 1.34 -41.24 -2.04
C GLU A 28 1.95 -42.35 -2.88
N TRP A 29 2.65 -42.00 -3.95
CA TRP A 29 3.35 -42.95 -4.77
C TRP A 29 4.41 -43.69 -3.96
N ASP A 30 5.22 -42.96 -3.17
CA ASP A 30 6.26 -43.54 -2.31
C ASP A 30 5.68 -44.51 -1.29
N ARG A 31 4.58 -44.14 -0.61
CA ARG A 31 3.89 -45.03 0.34
C ARG A 31 3.42 -46.33 -0.31
N ASN A 32 2.94 -46.26 -1.54
CA ASN A 32 2.33 -47.37 -2.23
C ASN A 32 3.35 -48.29 -2.94
N ASN A 33 4.55 -47.80 -3.22
CA ASN A 33 5.49 -48.48 -4.11
C ASN A 33 6.87 -48.77 -3.50
N LEU A 34 7.44 -47.91 -2.66
CA LEU A 34 8.81 -48.13 -2.14
C LEU A 34 8.98 -49.37 -1.26
N ASN A 35 7.91 -50.03 -0.84
CA ASN A 35 7.95 -51.30 -0.11
C ASN A 35 8.03 -52.52 -1.01
N LYS A 36 8.03 -52.34 -2.34
CA LYS A 36 8.07 -53.44 -3.32
C LYS A 36 9.52 -53.67 -3.74
N ASP A 37 9.89 -54.96 -3.88
CA ASP A 37 11.21 -55.33 -4.40
C ASP A 37 11.43 -54.75 -5.81
N GLU A 38 12.65 -54.31 -6.09
CA GLU A 38 13.10 -53.75 -7.38
C GLU A 38 12.61 -52.33 -7.74
N ILE A 39 11.87 -51.64 -6.85
CA ILE A 39 11.44 -50.25 -7.07
C ILE A 39 12.37 -49.31 -6.32
N ASN A 40 12.90 -48.33 -7.01
CA ASN A 40 13.77 -47.29 -6.46
C ASN A 40 13.02 -45.96 -6.30
N GLU A 41 13.51 -45.06 -5.48
CA GLU A 41 12.97 -43.71 -5.28
C GLU A 41 12.83 -42.94 -6.61
N TRP A 42 13.80 -43.11 -7.51
CA TRP A 42 13.81 -42.41 -8.79
C TRP A 42 12.85 -42.99 -9.83
N ASP A 43 12.13 -44.06 -9.53
CA ASP A 43 11.07 -44.59 -10.38
C ASP A 43 9.75 -43.81 -10.15
N ASN A 44 9.68 -43.01 -9.07
CA ASN A 44 8.59 -42.09 -8.84
C ASN A 44 8.52 -41.04 -9.97
N PRO A 45 7.34 -40.87 -10.64
CA PRO A 45 7.17 -39.86 -11.69
C PRO A 45 7.48 -38.43 -11.26
N TYR A 46 7.34 -38.15 -9.96
CA TYR A 46 7.57 -36.84 -9.34
C TYR A 46 8.94 -36.72 -8.68
N TYR A 47 9.87 -37.66 -8.91
CA TYR A 47 11.19 -37.64 -8.32
C TYR A 47 11.99 -36.39 -8.72
N GLY A 48 12.62 -35.75 -7.75
CA GLY A 48 13.53 -34.62 -7.97
C GLY A 48 12.88 -33.24 -7.93
N PHE A 49 11.58 -33.14 -7.64
CA PHE A 49 11.00 -31.83 -7.29
C PHE A 49 11.54 -31.36 -5.94
N PRO A 50 12.11 -30.14 -5.86
CA PRO A 50 12.75 -29.66 -4.64
C PRO A 50 11.75 -29.16 -3.63
N GLN A 51 12.00 -29.38 -2.35
CA GLN A 51 11.29 -28.70 -1.28
C GLN A 51 11.77 -27.24 -1.21
N MET A 52 10.86 -26.27 -1.30
CA MET A 52 11.21 -24.86 -1.16
C MET A 52 11.05 -24.39 0.28
N VAL A 53 12.14 -23.96 0.88
CA VAL A 53 12.16 -23.25 2.16
C VAL A 53 12.10 -21.75 1.88
N ARG A 54 11.23 -21.02 2.57
CA ARG A 54 11.05 -19.59 2.38
C ARG A 54 11.50 -18.85 3.64
N PHE A 55 12.43 -17.93 3.48
CA PHE A 55 12.87 -17.04 4.54
C PHE A 55 12.14 -15.69 4.38
N ALA A 56 11.45 -15.28 5.42
CA ALA A 56 10.80 -13.97 5.53
C ALA A 56 11.59 -13.15 6.55
N PHE A 57 12.57 -12.39 6.07
CA PHE A 57 13.44 -11.58 6.89
C PHE A 57 13.17 -10.10 6.70
N ASN A 58 13.19 -9.35 7.78
CA ASN A 58 13.29 -7.90 7.67
C ASN A 58 14.68 -7.54 7.11
N PRO A 59 14.77 -6.44 6.33
CA PRO A 59 16.08 -5.89 5.99
C PRO A 59 16.86 -5.56 7.27
N ASN A 60 18.18 -5.50 7.17
CA ASN A 60 19.03 -5.11 8.30
C ASN A 60 18.65 -3.72 8.85
N LYS A 61 19.08 -3.41 10.06
CA LYS A 61 18.66 -2.22 10.80
C LYS A 61 18.83 -0.91 10.01
N SER A 62 19.93 -0.71 9.29
CA SER A 62 20.17 0.51 8.50
C SER A 62 19.24 0.63 7.30
N SER A 63 19.06 -0.44 6.52
CA SER A 63 18.13 -0.49 5.38
C SER A 63 16.68 -0.34 5.83
N ARG A 64 16.27 -1.00 6.94
CA ARG A 64 14.92 -0.86 7.50
C ARG A 64 14.63 0.57 7.93
N ALA A 65 15.55 1.22 8.63
CA ALA A 65 15.39 2.62 9.04
C ALA A 65 15.22 3.54 7.81
N LYS A 66 15.96 3.28 6.73
CA LYS A 66 15.83 4.02 5.48
C LYS A 66 14.48 3.76 4.80
N ILE A 67 14.06 2.51 4.68
CA ILE A 67 12.76 2.11 4.12
C ILE A 67 11.61 2.75 4.89
N GLU A 68 11.65 2.73 6.23
CA GLU A 68 10.64 3.37 7.07
C GLU A 68 10.61 4.88 6.90
N ALA A 69 11.76 5.52 6.76
CA ALA A 69 11.83 6.96 6.48
C ALA A 69 11.20 7.29 5.12
N LEU A 70 11.46 6.48 4.08
CA LEU A 70 10.86 6.62 2.77
C LEU A 70 9.33 6.40 2.80
N LYS A 71 8.86 5.38 3.50
CA LYS A 71 7.41 5.13 3.69
C LYS A 71 6.72 6.30 4.42
N ARG A 72 7.38 6.92 5.40
CA ARG A 72 6.86 8.11 6.12
C ARG A 72 6.75 9.33 5.22
N SER A 73 7.60 9.44 4.20
CA SER A 73 7.53 10.51 3.18
C SER A 73 6.52 10.23 2.04
N GLY A 74 5.68 9.19 2.18
CA GLY A 74 4.63 8.86 1.21
C GLY A 74 5.07 7.98 0.03
N VAL A 75 6.29 7.43 0.08
CA VAL A 75 6.79 6.53 -0.97
C VAL A 75 6.23 5.13 -0.77
N SER A 76 5.41 4.64 -1.72
CA SER A 76 4.78 3.32 -1.66
C SER A 76 5.73 2.16 -2.04
N PHE A 77 6.76 2.42 -2.85
CA PHE A 77 7.72 1.43 -3.36
C PHE A 77 9.09 1.62 -2.70
N ALA A 78 9.22 1.06 -1.48
CA ALA A 78 10.39 1.34 -0.64
C ALA A 78 11.67 0.64 -1.10
N PHE A 79 11.59 -0.58 -1.65
CA PHE A 79 12.77 -1.27 -2.21
C PHE A 79 13.23 -0.63 -3.50
N SER A 80 12.33 -0.19 -4.36
CA SER A 80 12.65 0.56 -5.56
C SER A 80 13.46 1.82 -5.23
N LYS A 81 13.12 2.49 -4.14
CA LYS A 81 13.88 3.65 -3.66
C LYS A 81 15.17 3.30 -2.92
N LEU A 82 15.21 2.21 -2.17
CA LEU A 82 16.45 1.74 -1.54
C LEU A 82 17.51 1.40 -2.59
N PHE A 83 17.11 0.67 -3.65
CA PHE A 83 17.98 0.25 -4.74
C PHE A 83 18.00 1.23 -5.93
N GLU A 84 17.69 2.51 -5.70
CA GLU A 84 17.71 3.55 -6.72
C GLU A 84 19.14 3.80 -7.22
N PRO A 85 19.40 3.67 -8.53
CA PRO A 85 20.71 3.96 -9.10
C PRO A 85 20.92 5.46 -9.23
N GLN A 86 22.17 5.93 -9.09
CA GLN A 86 22.51 7.32 -9.33
C GLN A 86 22.38 7.66 -10.82
N SER A 87 21.77 8.82 -11.12
CA SER A 87 21.74 9.36 -12.48
C SER A 87 23.14 9.73 -12.96
N ILE A 88 23.58 9.18 -14.08
CA ILE A 88 24.86 9.55 -14.73
C ILE A 88 24.58 10.66 -15.73
N LYS A 89 25.32 11.77 -15.66
CA LYS A 89 25.30 12.79 -16.71
C LYS A 89 25.79 12.19 -18.02
N LYS A 90 25.06 12.45 -19.12
CA LYS A 90 25.28 11.90 -20.48
C LYS A 90 26.66 12.13 -21.10
N ASP A 91 27.62 12.75 -20.42
CA ASP A 91 28.93 13.18 -20.98
C ASP A 91 30.09 12.22 -20.65
N THR A 92 29.83 11.05 -20.12
CA THR A 92 30.89 10.07 -19.86
C THR A 92 30.81 8.93 -20.86
N GLU A 93 31.98 8.53 -21.40
CA GLU A 93 32.14 7.43 -22.38
C GLU A 93 31.58 6.06 -21.95
N HIS A 94 30.96 5.96 -20.79
CA HIS A 94 30.41 4.74 -20.22
C HIS A 94 28.96 4.96 -19.85
N ASN A 95 28.06 4.36 -20.60
CA ASN A 95 26.60 4.47 -20.43
C ASN A 95 26.01 3.58 -19.30
N GLY A 96 26.79 3.13 -18.32
CA GLY A 96 26.30 2.25 -17.25
C GLY A 96 26.09 2.96 -15.91
N HIS A 97 25.01 2.66 -15.22
CA HIS A 97 24.80 3.09 -13.84
C HIS A 97 25.71 2.27 -12.90
N LYS A 98 26.70 2.94 -12.29
CA LYS A 98 27.75 2.25 -11.54
C LYS A 98 27.57 2.31 -10.02
N LYS A 99 26.63 3.13 -9.52
CA LYS A 99 26.44 3.39 -8.09
C LYS A 99 24.99 3.51 -7.70
N PHE A 100 24.72 3.20 -6.44
CA PHE A 100 23.43 3.46 -5.82
C PHE A 100 23.38 4.80 -5.10
N VAL A 101 22.19 5.37 -4.98
CA VAL A 101 21.95 6.54 -4.11
C VAL A 101 22.16 6.16 -2.64
N ASN A 102 21.71 4.98 -2.24
CA ASN A 102 21.81 4.45 -0.88
C ASN A 102 22.86 3.31 -0.79
N GLU A 103 24.04 3.50 -1.41
CA GLU A 103 25.06 2.46 -1.54
C GLU A 103 25.54 1.90 -0.19
N LYS A 104 25.62 2.78 0.83
CA LYS A 104 26.05 2.36 2.17
C LYS A 104 25.09 1.39 2.83
N GLU A 105 23.77 1.69 2.76
CA GLU A 105 22.73 0.84 3.33
C GLU A 105 22.65 -0.50 2.60
N ILE A 106 22.84 -0.49 1.27
CA ILE A 106 22.87 -1.70 0.45
C ILE A 106 24.11 -2.55 0.77
N LEU A 107 25.27 -1.94 0.87
CA LEU A 107 26.51 -2.65 1.24
C LEU A 107 26.38 -3.29 2.63
N ASP A 108 25.84 -2.55 3.59
CA ASP A 108 25.53 -3.04 4.94
C ASP A 108 24.60 -4.27 4.90
N LEU A 109 23.54 -4.22 4.07
CA LEU A 109 22.60 -5.32 3.88
C LEU A 109 23.30 -6.57 3.30
N LEU A 110 24.10 -6.38 2.26
CA LEU A 110 24.84 -7.46 1.64
C LEU A 110 25.87 -8.09 2.59
N GLN A 111 26.57 -7.30 3.41
CA GLN A 111 27.50 -7.78 4.40
C GLN A 111 26.83 -8.64 5.49
N VAL A 112 25.59 -8.30 5.89
CA VAL A 112 24.84 -9.16 6.81
C VAL A 112 24.45 -10.48 6.13
N ILE A 113 23.89 -10.45 4.92
CA ILE A 113 23.56 -11.65 4.15
C ILE A 113 24.77 -12.56 3.98
N ASP A 114 25.91 -11.97 3.70
CA ASP A 114 27.21 -12.63 3.51
C ASP A 114 27.74 -13.29 4.80
N GLY A 115 27.28 -12.84 5.98
CA GLY A 115 27.83 -13.22 7.28
C GLY A 115 29.09 -12.47 7.67
N SER A 116 29.48 -11.43 6.93
CA SER A 116 30.60 -10.55 7.26
C SER A 116 30.26 -9.54 8.35
N LYS A 117 28.96 -9.35 8.62
CA LYS A 117 28.41 -8.47 9.64
C LYS A 117 27.22 -9.14 10.33
N GLU A 118 27.05 -8.89 11.64
CA GLU A 118 25.91 -9.40 12.42
C GLU A 118 24.77 -8.38 12.47
N ASP A 119 23.53 -8.87 12.52
CA ASP A 119 22.30 -8.08 12.71
C ASP A 119 21.28 -8.90 13.51
N ASP A 120 20.41 -8.23 14.28
CA ASP A 120 19.45 -8.89 15.17
C ASP A 120 18.21 -9.45 14.45
N ASP A 121 17.90 -8.95 13.25
CA ASP A 121 16.68 -9.26 12.51
C ASP A 121 16.94 -9.93 11.16
N LEU A 122 18.20 -10.00 10.73
CA LEU A 122 18.63 -10.61 9.48
C LEU A 122 19.77 -11.57 9.68
N LEU A 123 19.62 -12.76 9.14
CA LEU A 123 20.57 -13.85 9.26
C LEU A 123 21.63 -13.80 8.17
N GLY A 124 22.90 -13.93 8.57
CA GLY A 124 24.05 -14.15 7.67
C GLY A 124 24.06 -15.58 7.11
N PHE A 125 23.05 -15.94 6.31
CA PHE A 125 22.80 -17.33 5.93
C PHE A 125 23.87 -17.88 4.95
N LEU A 126 24.60 -17.03 4.23
CA LEU A 126 25.69 -17.49 3.37
C LEU A 126 26.88 -18.05 4.16
N ASP A 127 26.97 -17.75 5.46
CA ASP A 127 28.02 -18.26 6.34
C ASP A 127 27.70 -19.63 6.98
N TYR A 128 26.52 -20.22 6.68
CA TYR A 128 26.16 -21.57 7.17
C TYR A 128 27.00 -22.67 6.53
N ASP A 129 27.33 -23.68 7.33
CA ASP A 129 28.16 -24.83 6.92
C ASP A 129 27.60 -25.54 5.67
N LYS A 130 26.28 -25.80 5.60
CA LYS A 130 25.66 -26.44 4.43
C LYS A 130 25.83 -25.64 3.14
N ILE A 131 25.91 -24.32 3.23
CA ILE A 131 26.10 -23.40 2.10
C ILE A 131 27.58 -23.37 1.73
N LYS A 132 28.48 -23.33 2.71
CA LYS A 132 29.92 -23.43 2.51
C LYS A 132 30.34 -24.79 1.91
N GLU A 133 29.67 -25.86 2.31
CA GLU A 133 29.86 -27.21 1.72
C GLU A 133 29.31 -27.32 0.29
N GLY A 134 28.65 -26.26 -0.23
CA GLY A 134 28.12 -26.23 -1.59
C GLY A 134 26.84 -27.05 -1.79
N LYS A 135 26.10 -27.32 -0.73
CA LYS A 135 24.80 -28.05 -0.79
C LYS A 135 23.61 -27.17 -1.09
N MET A 136 23.72 -25.85 -0.85
CA MET A 136 22.71 -24.83 -1.11
C MET A 136 23.40 -23.53 -1.55
N CYS A 137 22.65 -22.63 -2.13
CA CYS A 137 23.11 -21.32 -2.62
C CYS A 137 24.28 -21.42 -3.61
N ARG A 138 24.27 -22.43 -4.46
CA ARG A 138 25.31 -22.59 -5.50
C ARG A 138 25.05 -21.70 -6.70
N HIS A 139 23.81 -21.65 -7.14
CA HIS A 139 23.36 -20.89 -8.31
C HIS A 139 22.20 -20.01 -7.91
N MET A 140 22.54 -18.81 -7.41
CA MET A 140 21.56 -17.86 -6.91
C MET A 140 21.06 -16.95 -8.02
N VAL A 141 19.84 -16.45 -7.84
CA VAL A 141 19.25 -15.36 -8.63
C VAL A 141 18.86 -14.22 -7.69
N MET A 142 19.26 -13.01 -8.03
CA MET A 142 18.88 -11.78 -7.30
C MET A 142 17.95 -10.97 -8.18
N VAL A 143 16.72 -10.74 -7.68
CA VAL A 143 15.69 -9.98 -8.37
C VAL A 143 15.73 -8.55 -7.86
N LEU A 144 16.04 -7.60 -8.74
CA LEU A 144 16.24 -6.18 -8.44
C LEU A 144 15.14 -5.34 -9.10
N PRO A 145 14.87 -4.11 -8.61
CA PRO A 145 13.78 -3.26 -9.15
C PRO A 145 14.03 -2.82 -10.59
N TYR A 146 15.26 -2.44 -10.95
CA TYR A 146 15.59 -1.80 -12.23
C TYR A 146 16.81 -2.45 -12.91
N CYS A 147 16.88 -2.33 -14.24
CA CYS A 147 18.08 -2.75 -14.99
C CYS A 147 19.33 -1.98 -14.56
N ALA A 148 19.18 -0.68 -14.32
CA ALA A 148 20.25 0.14 -13.76
C ALA A 148 20.69 -0.30 -12.35
N SER A 149 19.78 -0.84 -11.55
CA SER A 149 20.12 -1.45 -10.26
C SER A 149 20.95 -2.73 -10.42
N CYS A 150 20.69 -3.51 -11.48
CA CYS A 150 21.53 -4.67 -11.80
C CYS A 150 22.97 -4.26 -12.16
N ASP A 151 23.13 -3.19 -12.94
CA ASP A 151 24.46 -2.68 -13.30
C ASP A 151 25.21 -2.13 -12.07
N ALA A 152 24.53 -1.35 -11.23
CA ALA A 152 25.09 -0.81 -9.99
C ALA A 152 25.47 -1.94 -9.01
N MET A 153 24.64 -2.99 -8.91
CA MET A 153 24.91 -4.15 -8.06
C MET A 153 26.13 -4.95 -8.53
N GLU A 154 26.24 -5.16 -9.85
CA GLU A 154 27.41 -5.82 -10.43
C GLU A 154 28.71 -5.07 -10.10
N GLU A 155 28.71 -3.73 -10.26
CA GLU A 155 29.88 -2.91 -9.94
C GLU A 155 30.20 -2.91 -8.45
N LEU A 156 29.17 -2.82 -7.58
CA LEU A 156 29.33 -2.86 -6.12
C LEU A 156 29.95 -4.21 -5.67
N LEU A 157 29.43 -5.33 -6.14
CA LEU A 157 29.92 -6.66 -5.77
C LEU A 157 31.34 -6.89 -6.27
N LYS A 158 31.71 -6.34 -7.43
CA LYS A 158 33.08 -6.40 -7.96
C LYS A 158 34.05 -5.51 -7.19
N ALA A 159 33.62 -4.27 -6.88
CA ALA A 159 34.47 -3.31 -6.17
C ALA A 159 34.76 -3.75 -4.74
N GLU A 160 33.77 -4.31 -4.07
CA GLU A 160 33.84 -4.73 -2.66
C GLU A 160 34.14 -6.22 -2.48
N LYS A 161 34.60 -6.90 -3.51
CA LYS A 161 34.82 -8.36 -3.53
C LYS A 161 35.62 -8.86 -2.33
N ASP A 162 36.68 -8.17 -1.95
CA ASP A 162 37.60 -8.55 -0.88
C ASP A 162 36.98 -8.26 0.54
N THR A 163 35.88 -7.52 0.63
CA THR A 163 35.19 -7.24 1.89
C THR A 163 34.21 -8.34 2.28
N PHE A 164 33.80 -9.18 1.31
CA PHE A 164 32.86 -10.27 1.51
C PHE A 164 33.57 -11.59 1.80
N LYS A 165 33.05 -12.35 2.76
CA LYS A 165 33.54 -13.71 3.05
C LYS A 165 33.07 -14.72 2.01
N ASN A 166 31.86 -14.60 1.52
CA ASN A 166 31.19 -15.58 0.69
C ASN A 166 30.81 -15.03 -0.71
N PHE A 167 30.25 -13.82 -0.84
CA PHE A 167 29.88 -13.25 -2.14
C PHE A 167 31.07 -13.14 -3.11
N GLY A 168 32.28 -12.95 -2.60
CA GLY A 168 33.49 -12.90 -3.42
C GLY A 168 33.80 -14.18 -4.21
N GLU A 169 33.19 -15.32 -3.84
CA GLU A 169 33.32 -16.59 -4.54
C GLU A 169 32.37 -16.75 -5.73
N TYR A 170 31.38 -15.85 -5.90
CA TYR A 170 30.38 -15.99 -6.95
C TYR A 170 30.81 -15.33 -8.24
N GLU A 171 30.60 -16.02 -9.35
CA GLU A 171 30.62 -15.41 -10.70
C GLU A 171 29.33 -14.63 -10.92
N ILE A 172 29.45 -13.35 -11.24
CA ILE A 172 28.29 -12.45 -11.43
C ILE A 172 27.82 -12.53 -12.88
N ILE A 173 26.56 -12.88 -13.08
CA ILE A 173 25.91 -13.01 -14.39
C ILE A 173 24.80 -11.97 -14.47
N ASN A 174 25.09 -10.76 -14.99
CA ASN A 174 24.08 -9.73 -15.16
C ASN A 174 23.36 -9.91 -16.50
N ILE A 175 22.09 -10.36 -16.45
CA ILE A 175 21.26 -10.61 -17.63
C ILE A 175 20.31 -9.47 -17.98
N SER A 176 20.30 -8.41 -17.16
CA SER A 176 19.41 -7.23 -17.31
C SER A 176 20.19 -5.92 -17.46
N ARG A 177 21.37 -5.96 -18.09
CA ARG A 177 22.16 -4.75 -18.38
C ARG A 177 21.42 -3.79 -19.29
N ILE A 178 21.57 -2.49 -19.00
CA ILE A 178 21.04 -1.41 -19.83
C ILE A 178 21.82 -1.30 -21.15
N ASP A 179 23.11 -1.60 -21.14
CA ASP A 179 23.98 -1.41 -22.27
C ASP A 179 23.59 -2.27 -23.49
N SER A 180 23.76 -1.71 -24.70
CA SER A 180 23.46 -2.37 -25.96
C SER A 180 24.32 -3.64 -26.21
N ILE A 181 25.45 -3.75 -25.54
CA ILE A 181 26.34 -4.93 -25.58
C ILE A 181 25.88 -5.90 -24.47
N ARG A 182 24.80 -6.65 -24.74
CA ARG A 182 24.35 -7.71 -23.84
C ARG A 182 25.15 -8.96 -24.13
N ASP A 183 25.93 -9.43 -23.14
CA ASP A 183 26.68 -10.70 -23.23
C ASP A 183 25.74 -11.90 -23.38
N TYR A 184 24.54 -11.80 -22.81
CA TYR A 184 23.52 -12.86 -22.78
C TYR A 184 22.27 -12.45 -23.58
N LYS A 185 22.26 -12.77 -24.88
CA LYS A 185 21.15 -12.42 -25.79
C LYS A 185 19.96 -13.39 -25.69
N LYS A 186 20.26 -14.66 -25.47
CA LYS A 186 19.28 -15.76 -25.44
C LYS A 186 19.28 -16.47 -24.10
N PRO A 187 18.15 -17.07 -23.66
CA PRO A 187 18.12 -17.88 -22.45
C PRO A 187 19.19 -18.99 -22.40
N ASN A 188 19.51 -19.59 -23.55
CA ASN A 188 20.53 -20.62 -23.63
C ASN A 188 21.94 -20.12 -23.33
N ASP A 189 22.25 -18.86 -23.60
CA ASP A 189 23.57 -18.27 -23.29
C ASP A 189 23.80 -18.27 -21.77
N VAL A 190 22.75 -17.89 -21.02
CA VAL A 190 22.76 -17.91 -19.54
C VAL A 190 22.89 -19.33 -19.01
N LYS A 191 22.10 -20.27 -19.54
CA LYS A 191 22.16 -21.68 -19.13
C LYS A 191 23.55 -22.30 -19.38
N ASN A 192 24.13 -22.02 -20.54
CA ASN A 192 25.45 -22.49 -20.89
C ASN A 192 26.53 -21.92 -19.96
N LYS A 193 26.47 -20.61 -19.66
CA LYS A 193 27.39 -19.98 -18.72
C LYS A 193 27.29 -20.60 -17.32
N ILE A 194 26.08 -20.85 -16.81
CA ILE A 194 25.90 -21.51 -15.50
C ILE A 194 26.47 -22.93 -15.54
N ARG A 195 26.24 -23.71 -16.61
CA ARG A 195 26.78 -25.07 -16.76
C ARG A 195 28.29 -25.07 -16.84
N GLU A 196 28.92 -24.10 -17.53
CA GLU A 196 30.38 -23.94 -17.56
C GLU A 196 30.92 -23.69 -16.16
N CYS A 197 30.33 -22.75 -15.41
CA CYS A 197 30.70 -22.46 -14.03
C CYS A 197 30.56 -23.72 -13.13
N GLU A 198 29.44 -24.43 -13.27
CA GLU A 198 29.17 -25.65 -12.52
C GLU A 198 30.22 -26.76 -12.81
N SER A 199 30.64 -26.90 -14.07
CA SER A 199 31.64 -27.90 -14.47
C SER A 199 33.00 -27.72 -13.78
N VAL A 200 33.35 -26.51 -13.39
CA VAL A 200 34.56 -26.16 -12.64
C VAL A 200 34.26 -25.85 -11.16
N ASN A 201 33.12 -26.28 -10.65
CA ASN A 201 32.65 -26.06 -9.27
C ASN A 201 32.60 -24.59 -8.84
N GLN A 202 32.35 -23.67 -9.79
CA GLN A 202 32.20 -22.25 -9.54
C GLN A 202 30.73 -21.92 -9.21
N LYS A 203 30.50 -21.15 -8.12
CA LYS A 203 29.21 -20.63 -7.76
C LYS A 203 28.80 -19.45 -8.67
N THR A 204 27.49 -19.24 -8.91
CA THR A 204 27.00 -18.13 -9.73
C THR A 204 25.94 -17.30 -9.03
N LEU A 205 25.94 -16.00 -9.27
CA LEU A 205 24.89 -15.05 -8.88
C LEU A 205 24.36 -14.36 -10.14
N THR A 206 23.13 -14.67 -10.50
CA THR A 206 22.43 -14.06 -11.64
C THR A 206 21.68 -12.82 -11.19
N LEU A 207 21.92 -11.67 -11.82
CA LEU A 207 21.20 -10.42 -11.57
C LEU A 207 20.12 -10.22 -12.65
N THR A 208 18.88 -10.00 -12.23
CA THR A 208 17.75 -9.79 -13.14
C THR A 208 16.67 -8.88 -12.55
N VAL A 209 15.82 -8.33 -13.42
CA VAL A 209 14.58 -7.63 -13.04
C VAL A 209 13.37 -8.54 -13.28
N ASN A 210 13.14 -8.92 -14.53
CA ASN A 210 12.05 -9.81 -14.96
C ASN A 210 12.53 -10.90 -15.92
N ARG A 211 13.73 -10.72 -16.48
CA ARG A 211 14.24 -11.58 -17.53
C ARG A 211 14.47 -12.99 -17.00
N MET A 212 13.94 -13.98 -17.71
CA MET A 212 13.94 -15.41 -17.37
C MET A 212 13.12 -15.80 -16.12
N LEU A 213 12.43 -14.87 -15.46
CA LEU A 213 11.50 -15.18 -14.38
C LEU A 213 10.16 -15.73 -14.90
N THR A 214 9.86 -15.50 -16.18
CA THR A 214 8.69 -16.05 -16.87
C THR A 214 9.13 -16.78 -18.14
N GLY A 215 8.49 -17.91 -18.47
CA GLY A 215 8.69 -18.62 -19.74
C GLY A 215 10.00 -19.37 -19.94
N SER A 216 10.99 -19.26 -19.04
CA SER A 216 12.29 -19.92 -19.13
C SER A 216 12.59 -20.74 -17.90
N THR A 217 13.24 -21.89 -18.05
CA THR A 217 13.66 -22.77 -16.95
C THR A 217 15.17 -22.77 -16.86
N VAL A 218 15.70 -22.48 -15.68
CA VAL A 218 17.12 -22.70 -15.31
C VAL A 218 17.12 -23.73 -14.19
N GLU A 219 17.47 -24.96 -14.52
CA GLU A 219 17.37 -26.10 -13.60
C GLU A 219 18.28 -25.93 -12.37
N GLN A 220 19.42 -25.29 -12.56
CA GLN A 220 20.44 -25.08 -11.54
C GLN A 220 20.05 -24.07 -10.47
N TRP A 221 19.18 -23.10 -10.75
CA TRP A 221 18.81 -22.09 -9.75
C TRP A 221 18.21 -22.75 -8.50
N ASP A 222 18.90 -22.58 -7.40
CA ASP A 222 18.56 -23.16 -6.10
C ASP A 222 18.17 -22.12 -5.05
N THR A 223 18.52 -20.85 -5.27
CA THR A 223 18.25 -19.76 -4.31
C THR A 223 17.81 -18.50 -5.03
N MET A 224 16.81 -17.82 -4.48
CA MET A 224 16.33 -16.52 -4.98
C MET A 224 16.35 -15.48 -3.85
N LEU A 225 17.04 -14.37 -4.09
CA LEU A 225 17.02 -13.17 -3.25
C LEU A 225 16.07 -12.15 -3.88
N TYR A 226 15.00 -11.81 -3.18
CA TYR A 226 13.93 -11.00 -3.77
C TYR A 226 13.91 -9.58 -3.20
N PHE A 227 14.40 -8.59 -3.97
CA PHE A 227 14.51 -7.17 -3.61
C PHE A 227 13.61 -6.25 -4.44
N LYS A 228 12.69 -6.78 -5.21
CA LYS A 228 11.79 -5.99 -6.04
C LYS A 228 10.44 -5.81 -5.34
N ASP A 229 9.90 -4.59 -5.32
CA ASP A 229 8.53 -4.36 -4.94
C ASP A 229 7.58 -4.99 -5.98
N MET A 230 6.55 -5.70 -5.50
CA MET A 230 5.64 -6.44 -6.36
C MET A 230 4.22 -6.30 -5.85
N ALA A 231 3.32 -5.87 -6.72
CA ALA A 231 1.90 -5.77 -6.43
C ALA A 231 1.12 -6.99 -6.94
N SER A 232 1.62 -7.67 -7.98
CA SER A 232 0.94 -8.79 -8.62
C SER A 232 1.30 -10.14 -7.98
N PRO A 233 0.35 -10.83 -7.29
CA PRO A 233 0.57 -12.18 -6.76
C PRO A 233 0.99 -13.17 -7.81
N GLN A 234 0.45 -13.03 -9.02
CA GLN A 234 0.75 -13.89 -10.14
C GLN A 234 2.21 -13.78 -10.60
N GLU A 235 2.70 -12.54 -10.79
CA GLU A 235 4.07 -12.31 -11.22
C GLU A 235 5.06 -12.82 -10.17
N TYR A 236 4.74 -12.60 -8.90
CA TYR A 236 5.50 -13.13 -7.78
C TYR A 236 5.55 -14.67 -7.79
N ASP A 237 4.39 -15.35 -7.87
CA ASP A 237 4.31 -16.81 -7.86
C ASP A 237 5.01 -17.43 -9.09
N GLN A 238 4.87 -16.82 -10.26
CA GLN A 238 5.60 -17.24 -11.46
C GLN A 238 7.12 -17.11 -11.31
N SER A 239 7.59 -16.06 -10.65
CA SER A 239 9.01 -15.84 -10.39
C SER A 239 9.59 -16.90 -9.46
N ILE A 240 8.95 -17.13 -8.31
CA ILE A 240 9.43 -18.11 -7.32
C ILE A 240 9.30 -19.55 -7.80
N PHE A 241 8.33 -19.82 -8.69
CA PHE A 241 8.17 -21.16 -9.29
C PHE A 241 9.41 -21.59 -10.10
N ARG A 242 10.26 -20.65 -10.51
CA ARG A 242 11.54 -20.99 -11.19
C ARG A 242 12.47 -21.81 -10.31
N LEU A 243 12.35 -21.72 -9.00
CA LEU A 243 13.11 -22.54 -8.05
C LEU A 243 12.60 -23.99 -7.99
N GLN A 244 11.33 -24.24 -8.30
CA GLN A 244 10.67 -25.54 -8.10
C GLN A 244 10.83 -26.52 -9.27
N ASN A 245 11.72 -26.23 -10.22
CA ASN A 245 12.03 -27.15 -11.32
C ASN A 245 12.96 -28.28 -10.85
N GLN A 246 12.75 -29.46 -11.37
CA GLN A 246 13.63 -30.61 -11.12
C GLN A 246 15.04 -30.36 -11.65
N TYR A 247 16.06 -30.83 -10.91
CA TYR A 247 17.42 -30.90 -11.40
C TYR A 247 18.01 -32.28 -11.04
N VAL A 248 17.89 -33.22 -11.98
CA VAL A 248 18.20 -34.63 -11.80
C VAL A 248 19.29 -35.03 -12.80
N ARG A 249 20.37 -35.64 -12.30
CA ARG A 249 21.40 -36.24 -13.11
C ARG A 249 21.10 -37.73 -13.33
N THR A 250 21.17 -38.18 -14.55
CA THR A 250 21.03 -39.58 -14.90
C THR A 250 22.40 -40.17 -15.14
N LEU A 251 22.74 -41.22 -14.41
CA LEU A 251 24.00 -41.96 -14.51
C LEU A 251 23.68 -43.36 -15.02
N SER A 252 24.32 -43.75 -16.12
CA SER A 252 24.24 -45.12 -16.65
C SER A 252 25.40 -45.94 -16.13
N SER A 253 25.08 -47.05 -15.49
CA SER A 253 26.07 -48.02 -14.99
C SER A 253 25.79 -49.41 -15.55
N GLU A 254 26.74 -50.34 -15.41
CA GLU A 254 26.53 -51.76 -15.78
C GLU A 254 25.39 -52.44 -15.01
N LYS A 255 24.97 -51.84 -13.88
CA LYS A 255 23.87 -52.29 -13.01
C LYS A 255 22.52 -51.64 -13.29
N GLY A 256 22.43 -50.77 -14.30
CA GLY A 256 21.20 -50.04 -14.66
C GLY A 256 21.36 -48.53 -14.59
N VAL A 257 20.24 -47.84 -14.72
CA VAL A 257 20.14 -46.37 -14.67
C VAL A 257 19.93 -45.94 -13.22
N ILE A 258 20.75 -45.03 -12.75
CA ILE A 258 20.63 -44.39 -11.44
C ILE A 258 20.34 -42.91 -11.68
N LYS A 259 19.38 -42.35 -10.98
CA LYS A 259 19.12 -40.90 -10.99
C LYS A 259 19.52 -40.28 -9.66
N GLU A 260 20.22 -39.19 -9.72
CA GLU A 260 20.66 -38.40 -8.57
C GLU A 260 19.95 -37.04 -8.56
N ASN A 261 19.26 -36.73 -7.48
CA ASN A 261 18.64 -35.43 -7.30
C ASN A 261 19.69 -34.41 -6.82
N LEU A 262 20.11 -33.52 -7.71
CA LEU A 262 21.14 -32.51 -7.45
C LEU A 262 20.61 -31.27 -6.71
N LYS A 263 19.27 -31.12 -6.62
CA LYS A 263 18.61 -29.98 -6.00
C LYS A 263 17.43 -30.46 -5.13
N PRO A 264 17.69 -31.12 -3.98
CA PRO A 264 16.61 -31.62 -3.13
C PRO A 264 15.86 -30.50 -2.40
N GLN A 265 16.50 -29.36 -2.19
CA GLN A 265 15.92 -28.18 -1.52
C GLN A 265 16.26 -26.91 -2.28
N THR A 266 15.39 -25.92 -2.18
CA THR A 266 15.59 -24.56 -2.70
C THR A 266 15.25 -23.53 -1.64
N LEU A 267 15.83 -22.34 -1.78
CA LEU A 267 15.70 -21.26 -0.82
C LEU A 267 15.15 -20.01 -1.49
N LEU A 268 13.99 -19.56 -1.05
CA LEU A 268 13.48 -18.22 -1.33
C LEU A 268 13.78 -17.32 -0.12
N VAL A 269 14.48 -16.22 -0.32
CA VAL A 269 14.71 -15.19 0.70
C VAL A 269 13.97 -13.94 0.28
N ASP A 270 12.88 -13.65 0.97
CA ASP A 270 12.12 -12.42 0.79
C ASP A 270 12.41 -11.45 1.93
N PHE A 271 12.82 -10.25 1.58
CA PHE A 271 13.17 -9.21 2.55
C PHE A 271 11.98 -8.30 2.89
N ASP A 272 10.78 -8.71 2.48
CA ASP A 272 9.51 -8.12 2.88
C ASP A 272 8.57 -9.22 3.43
N PRO A 273 8.63 -9.51 4.74
CA PRO A 273 7.77 -10.51 5.38
C PRO A 273 6.28 -10.29 5.12
N ASP A 274 5.84 -9.03 5.12
CA ASP A 274 4.45 -8.67 4.89
C ASP A 274 4.00 -9.06 3.47
N ARG A 275 4.86 -8.87 2.48
CA ARG A 275 4.61 -9.32 1.11
C ARG A 275 4.49 -10.84 1.04
N LEU A 276 5.43 -11.58 1.60
CA LEU A 276 5.41 -13.04 1.57
C LEU A 276 4.14 -13.61 2.21
N PHE A 277 3.73 -13.05 3.35
CA PHE A 277 2.53 -13.47 4.06
C PHE A 277 1.26 -13.15 3.26
N ARG A 278 1.17 -11.97 2.65
CA ARG A 278 0.04 -11.59 1.78
C ARG A 278 -0.06 -12.51 0.56
N MET A 279 1.07 -12.79 -0.09
CA MET A 279 1.08 -13.69 -1.25
C MET A 279 0.62 -15.10 -0.85
N GLN A 280 1.02 -15.57 0.33
CA GLN A 280 0.57 -16.86 0.85
C GLN A 280 -0.94 -16.86 1.12
N GLU A 281 -1.47 -15.83 1.75
CA GLU A 281 -2.91 -15.69 1.99
C GLU A 281 -3.69 -15.65 0.69
N GLN A 282 -3.31 -14.78 -0.25
CA GLN A 282 -3.98 -14.62 -1.54
C GLN A 282 -3.96 -15.90 -2.37
N LYS A 283 -2.83 -16.60 -2.42
CA LYS A 283 -2.72 -17.89 -3.09
C LYS A 283 -3.69 -18.92 -2.49
N SER A 284 -3.79 -18.98 -1.18
CA SER A 284 -4.68 -19.91 -0.48
C SER A 284 -6.16 -19.54 -0.69
N LEU A 285 -6.49 -18.25 -0.73
CA LEU A 285 -7.83 -17.75 -1.06
C LEU A 285 -8.25 -18.18 -2.48
N ILE A 286 -7.37 -17.95 -3.47
CA ILE A 286 -7.61 -18.31 -4.87
C ILE A 286 -7.86 -19.81 -5.00
N TYR A 287 -7.04 -20.61 -4.34
CA TYR A 287 -7.21 -22.07 -4.35
C TYR A 287 -8.56 -22.48 -3.78
N ASN A 288 -8.92 -21.96 -2.61
CA ASN A 288 -10.18 -22.31 -1.96
C ASN A 288 -11.41 -21.94 -2.79
N VAL A 289 -11.40 -20.76 -3.40
CA VAL A 289 -12.53 -20.32 -4.26
C VAL A 289 -12.73 -21.25 -5.46
N ASN A 290 -11.64 -21.78 -6.05
CA ASN A 290 -11.71 -22.59 -7.26
C ASN A 290 -11.88 -24.09 -6.99
N THR A 291 -11.54 -24.58 -5.80
CA THR A 291 -11.50 -26.01 -5.51
C THR A 291 -12.36 -26.45 -4.31
N ASP A 292 -12.78 -25.55 -3.43
CA ASP A 292 -13.53 -25.88 -2.22
C ASP A 292 -14.88 -25.17 -2.20
N GLU A 293 -15.98 -25.91 -2.07
CA GLU A 293 -17.33 -25.36 -1.94
C GLU A 293 -17.52 -24.51 -0.66
N ASN A 294 -16.71 -24.78 0.37
CA ASN A 294 -16.72 -24.00 1.61
C ASN A 294 -15.92 -22.69 1.52
N GLY A 295 -15.18 -22.50 0.45
CA GLY A 295 -14.40 -21.29 0.19
C GLY A 295 -13.47 -20.91 1.35
N ASN A 296 -13.54 -19.64 1.76
CA ASN A 296 -12.64 -19.08 2.76
C ASN A 296 -12.84 -19.54 4.20
N LYS A 297 -13.88 -20.33 4.51
CA LYS A 297 -14.08 -20.88 5.85
C LYS A 297 -12.94 -21.81 6.27
N LYS A 298 -12.23 -22.41 5.32
CA LYS A 298 -11.08 -23.28 5.55
C LYS A 298 -9.73 -22.63 5.24
N LEU A 299 -9.68 -21.31 5.13
CA LEU A 299 -8.46 -20.59 4.77
C LEU A 299 -7.26 -20.94 5.66
N LYS A 300 -7.49 -20.98 6.97
CA LYS A 300 -6.44 -21.32 7.95
C LYS A 300 -5.89 -22.74 7.74
N GLU A 301 -6.77 -23.71 7.53
CA GLU A 301 -6.39 -25.11 7.28
C GLU A 301 -5.57 -25.21 5.99
N ARG A 302 -5.98 -24.49 4.95
CA ARG A 302 -5.25 -24.44 3.69
C ARG A 302 -3.83 -23.86 3.84
N ILE A 303 -3.70 -22.74 4.55
CA ILE A 303 -2.39 -22.15 4.84
C ILE A 303 -1.51 -23.14 5.62
N MET A 304 -2.05 -23.83 6.61
CA MET A 304 -1.29 -24.85 7.37
C MET A 304 -0.79 -25.98 6.48
N GLU A 305 -1.58 -26.44 5.53
CA GLU A 305 -1.20 -27.48 4.58
C GLU A 305 -0.08 -27.03 3.65
N GLU A 306 -0.17 -25.81 3.12
CA GLU A 306 0.87 -25.19 2.29
C GLU A 306 2.18 -25.01 3.06
N LEU A 307 2.12 -24.59 4.33
CA LEU A 307 3.31 -24.41 5.17
C LEU A 307 4.01 -25.73 5.50
N ARG A 308 3.26 -26.84 5.63
CA ARG A 308 3.86 -28.18 5.82
C ARG A 308 4.78 -28.56 4.66
N ILE A 309 4.40 -28.15 3.45
CA ILE A 309 5.12 -28.49 2.23
C ILE A 309 6.25 -27.50 1.96
N SER A 310 5.98 -26.22 2.15
CA SER A 310 6.92 -25.13 1.91
C SER A 310 6.93 -24.21 3.15
N PRO A 311 7.75 -24.50 4.16
CA PRO A 311 7.79 -23.76 5.41
C PRO A 311 8.30 -22.34 5.19
N ILE A 312 7.76 -21.41 6.00
CA ILE A 312 8.25 -20.04 6.10
C ILE A 312 9.01 -19.89 7.42
N ILE A 313 10.25 -19.50 7.31
CA ILE A 313 11.14 -19.24 8.45
C ILE A 313 11.20 -17.73 8.67
N ILE A 314 10.94 -17.29 9.89
CA ILE A 314 11.01 -15.89 10.32
C ILE A 314 12.09 -15.72 11.38
N MET A 315 12.67 -14.52 11.44
CA MET A 315 13.63 -14.15 12.47
C MET A 315 13.11 -12.92 13.22
N ASN A 316 13.19 -12.96 14.52
CA ASN A 316 12.83 -11.84 15.38
C ASN A 316 13.76 -11.81 16.60
N HIS A 317 14.53 -10.74 16.74
CA HIS A 317 15.48 -10.52 17.82
C HIS A 317 16.38 -11.76 18.08
N ASN A 318 17.14 -12.18 17.07
CA ASN A 318 18.02 -13.35 17.10
C ASN A 318 17.33 -14.71 17.35
N LYS A 319 16.00 -14.77 17.25
CA LYS A 319 15.24 -16.01 17.36
C LYS A 319 14.66 -16.41 16.01
N ILE A 320 15.08 -17.57 15.54
CA ILE A 320 14.54 -18.18 14.32
C ILE A 320 13.40 -19.09 14.70
N LYS A 321 12.26 -18.96 14.02
CA LYS A 321 11.10 -19.84 14.18
C LYS A 321 10.40 -20.09 12.86
N GLU A 322 9.69 -21.19 12.78
CA GLU A 322 8.73 -21.45 11.72
C GLU A 322 7.45 -20.62 11.91
N ALA A 323 6.96 -20.00 10.86
CA ALA A 323 5.68 -19.28 10.89
C ALA A 323 4.53 -20.29 10.83
N ASP A 324 3.49 -20.07 11.62
CA ASP A 324 2.23 -20.79 11.53
C ASP A 324 1.13 -19.98 10.85
N ALA A 325 0.02 -20.64 10.50
CA ALA A 325 -1.09 -19.99 9.82
C ALA A 325 -1.71 -18.83 10.65
N THR A 326 -1.66 -18.91 11.98
CA THR A 326 -2.17 -17.84 12.85
C THR A 326 -1.26 -16.62 12.77
N ASN A 327 0.07 -16.83 12.84
CA ASN A 327 1.05 -15.75 12.68
C ASN A 327 0.90 -15.05 11.33
N ILE A 328 0.68 -15.81 10.24
CA ILE A 328 0.50 -15.24 8.90
C ILE A 328 -0.77 -14.40 8.85
N LEU A 329 -1.91 -14.91 9.30
CA LEU A 329 -3.18 -14.19 9.26
C LEU A 329 -3.18 -12.96 10.17
N GLU A 330 -2.54 -13.04 11.35
CA GLU A 330 -2.36 -11.88 12.24
C GLU A 330 -1.47 -10.81 11.60
N ALA A 331 -0.33 -11.19 11.04
CA ALA A 331 0.58 -10.27 10.37
C ALA A 331 -0.06 -9.63 9.13
N VAL A 332 -0.80 -10.41 8.32
CA VAL A 332 -1.55 -9.86 7.18
C VAL A 332 -2.63 -8.90 7.64
N SER A 333 -3.34 -9.21 8.71
CA SER A 333 -4.33 -8.31 9.30
C SER A 333 -3.68 -7.02 9.80
N GLU A 334 -2.55 -7.12 10.49
CA GLU A 334 -1.80 -5.96 10.97
C GLU A 334 -1.26 -5.12 9.80
N TYR A 335 -0.67 -5.77 8.79
CA TYR A 335 -0.22 -5.11 7.57
C TYR A 335 -1.37 -4.40 6.85
N ASN A 336 -2.50 -5.09 6.64
CA ASN A 336 -3.68 -4.49 6.02
C ASN A 336 -4.19 -3.30 6.84
N ASN A 337 -4.13 -3.36 8.17
CA ASN A 337 -4.51 -2.25 9.04
C ASN A 337 -3.57 -1.05 8.96
N GLN A 338 -2.35 -1.23 8.48
CA GLN A 338 -1.38 -0.13 8.25
C GLN A 338 -1.51 0.48 6.85
N ARG A 339 -2.08 -0.24 5.89
CA ARG A 339 -2.30 0.24 4.52
C ARG A 339 -3.59 1.03 4.39
N SER A 340 -3.60 1.99 3.48
CA SER A 340 -4.84 2.68 3.12
C SER A 340 -5.79 1.77 2.33
N VAL A 341 -7.08 2.07 2.37
CA VAL A 341 -8.07 1.41 1.51
C VAL A 341 -7.74 1.64 0.04
N SER A 342 -7.22 2.82 -0.31
CA SER A 342 -6.80 3.14 -1.68
C SER A 342 -5.72 2.17 -2.18
N ASP A 343 -4.70 1.90 -1.34
CA ASP A 343 -3.64 0.95 -1.70
C ASP A 343 -4.15 -0.49 -1.81
N GLU A 344 -5.11 -0.87 -0.95
CA GLU A 344 -5.69 -2.21 -1.01
C GLU A 344 -6.55 -2.45 -2.25
N VAL A 345 -7.23 -1.42 -2.73
CA VAL A 345 -8.02 -1.51 -3.96
C VAL A 345 -7.12 -1.69 -5.19
N LEU A 346 -5.88 -1.17 -5.16
CA LEU A 346 -4.92 -1.40 -6.23
C LEU A 346 -4.56 -2.88 -6.40
N ASP A 347 -4.61 -3.66 -5.32
CA ASP A 347 -4.33 -5.10 -5.34
C ASP A 347 -5.54 -5.93 -5.82
N LEU A 348 -6.74 -5.34 -5.95
CA LEU A 348 -7.92 -6.08 -6.40
C LEU A 348 -7.86 -6.37 -7.90
N PRO A 349 -8.15 -7.61 -8.29
CA PRO A 349 -8.24 -7.96 -9.70
C PRO A 349 -9.44 -7.24 -10.34
N ILE A 350 -9.19 -6.59 -11.48
CA ILE A 350 -10.22 -5.85 -12.21
C ILE A 350 -10.87 -6.73 -13.26
N ASP A 351 -12.18 -6.63 -13.36
CA ASP A 351 -12.96 -7.25 -14.42
C ASP A 351 -13.41 -6.20 -15.42
N LEU A 352 -12.71 -6.09 -16.53
CA LEU A 352 -13.07 -5.15 -17.59
C LEU A 352 -14.32 -5.59 -18.37
N SER A 353 -14.71 -6.88 -18.29
CA SER A 353 -15.89 -7.40 -18.98
C SER A 353 -17.19 -6.77 -18.48
N ILE A 354 -17.22 -6.30 -17.23
CA ILE A 354 -18.38 -5.57 -16.67
C ILE A 354 -18.70 -4.29 -17.44
N LEU A 355 -17.73 -3.71 -18.14
CA LEU A 355 -17.91 -2.51 -18.97
C LEU A 355 -18.58 -2.78 -20.30
N ASN A 356 -18.84 -4.04 -20.66
CA ASN A 356 -19.65 -4.42 -21.81
C ASN A 356 -21.14 -4.05 -21.59
N ASP A 357 -21.59 -3.90 -20.34
CA ASP A 357 -22.88 -3.33 -20.01
C ASP A 357 -22.81 -1.80 -20.10
N GLU A 358 -23.64 -1.21 -20.99
CA GLU A 358 -23.65 0.25 -21.21
C GLU A 358 -24.07 1.04 -19.96
N ASP A 359 -24.94 0.50 -19.11
CA ASP A 359 -25.40 1.19 -17.91
C ASP A 359 -24.29 1.24 -16.85
N ILE A 360 -23.55 0.12 -16.68
CA ILE A 360 -22.37 0.08 -15.81
C ILE A 360 -21.30 1.06 -16.31
N ARG A 361 -21.00 1.01 -17.60
CA ARG A 361 -19.99 1.90 -18.20
C ARG A 361 -20.37 3.36 -18.01
N ARG A 362 -21.62 3.71 -18.34
CA ARG A 362 -22.11 5.08 -18.18
C ARG A 362 -22.13 5.54 -16.72
N ALA A 363 -22.50 4.67 -15.78
CA ALA A 363 -22.48 4.98 -14.36
C ALA A 363 -21.04 5.24 -13.86
N ILE A 364 -20.08 4.42 -14.29
CA ILE A 364 -18.66 4.57 -13.93
C ILE A 364 -18.07 5.85 -14.55
N GLU A 365 -18.37 6.15 -15.82
CA GLU A 365 -17.92 7.36 -16.51
C GLU A 365 -18.51 8.63 -15.87
N ASN A 366 -19.82 8.65 -15.62
CA ASN A 366 -20.48 9.77 -14.97
C ASN A 366 -19.95 10.04 -13.55
N GLN A 367 -19.67 8.99 -12.81
CA GLN A 367 -19.11 9.11 -11.47
C GLN A 367 -17.70 9.70 -11.47
N ALA A 368 -16.89 9.39 -12.48
CA ALA A 368 -15.58 9.99 -12.63
C ALA A 368 -15.68 11.52 -12.86
N GLU A 369 -16.67 11.98 -13.60
CA GLU A 369 -16.90 13.40 -13.86
C GLU A 369 -17.39 14.15 -12.62
N PHE A 370 -18.33 13.58 -11.87
CA PHE A 370 -18.79 14.14 -10.58
C PHE A 370 -17.69 14.10 -9.52
N SER A 371 -16.93 13.04 -9.46
CA SER A 371 -15.81 12.86 -8.50
C SER A 371 -14.73 13.91 -8.69
N SER A 372 -14.40 14.28 -9.94
CA SER A 372 -13.39 15.30 -10.22
C SER A 372 -13.82 16.68 -9.75
N LYS A 373 -15.11 17.01 -9.89
CA LYS A 373 -15.68 18.30 -9.43
C LYS A 373 -15.80 18.39 -7.91
N GLN A 374 -15.90 17.26 -7.20
CA GLN A 374 -16.07 17.21 -5.75
C GLN A 374 -14.83 16.64 -5.01
N GLY A 375 -13.71 16.50 -5.69
CA GLY A 375 -12.47 16.00 -5.08
C GLY A 375 -12.44 14.49 -4.78
N LEU A 376 -13.33 13.69 -5.38
CA LEU A 376 -13.48 12.26 -5.11
C LEU A 376 -12.71 11.34 -6.06
N THR A 377 -11.97 11.86 -7.01
CA THR A 377 -11.13 11.06 -7.91
C THR A 377 -9.78 10.77 -7.28
N ILE A 378 -9.46 9.50 -7.19
CA ILE A 378 -8.12 9.04 -6.83
C ILE A 378 -7.38 8.79 -8.14
N LYS A 379 -6.37 9.59 -8.43
CA LYS A 379 -5.36 9.20 -9.41
C LYS A 379 -4.39 8.26 -8.69
N ALA A 380 -4.29 7.04 -9.18
CA ALA A 380 -3.19 6.18 -8.82
C ALA A 380 -1.88 6.91 -9.20
N ASN A 381 -1.00 7.08 -8.22
CA ASN A 381 0.38 7.55 -8.41
C ASN A 381 0.62 8.99 -8.91
N GLN A 382 -0.06 9.99 -8.34
CA GLN A 382 0.59 11.29 -8.26
C GLN A 382 0.81 11.61 -6.80
N GLY A 383 2.05 11.45 -6.33
CA GLY A 383 2.50 12.01 -5.06
C GLY A 383 2.24 13.50 -5.05
N GLU A 384 1.81 14.05 -3.92
CA GLU A 384 1.82 15.49 -3.72
C GLU A 384 3.28 15.95 -3.64
N GLY A 385 3.67 16.57 -4.66
CA GLY A 385 4.97 17.13 -4.96
C GLY A 385 5.14 16.95 -6.45
N GLU A 386 5.49 17.98 -7.16
CA GLU A 386 6.10 17.88 -8.46
C GLU A 386 7.42 17.12 -8.29
N ASP A 387 7.33 15.87 -7.97
CA ASP A 387 8.45 14.98 -7.90
C ASP A 387 8.34 13.98 -9.02
N LEU A 388 9.14 14.37 -10.02
CA LEU A 388 9.88 13.44 -10.83
C LEU A 388 8.99 12.26 -11.25
N ASP A 389 8.35 12.45 -12.41
CA ASP A 389 8.20 11.36 -13.35
C ASP A 389 9.60 10.77 -13.56
N VAL A 390 10.04 9.96 -12.61
CA VAL A 390 11.03 8.96 -12.89
C VAL A 390 10.25 7.92 -13.68
N GLU A 391 10.16 8.15 -14.99
CA GLU A 391 9.83 7.09 -15.92
C GLU A 391 10.68 5.90 -15.50
N GLU A 392 10.03 4.80 -15.12
CA GLU A 392 10.75 3.54 -14.94
C GLU A 392 11.64 3.41 -16.17
N PRO A 393 12.95 3.21 -16.03
CA PRO A 393 13.80 2.92 -17.18
C PRO A 393 13.37 1.55 -17.70
N ASN A 394 12.30 1.54 -18.47
CA ASN A 394 11.85 0.37 -19.19
C ASN A 394 12.82 0.23 -20.36
N PRO A 395 13.60 -0.87 -20.46
CA PRO A 395 14.48 -1.11 -21.58
C PRO A 395 13.76 -1.08 -22.94
N ASP A 396 12.43 -1.22 -22.94
CA ASP A 396 11.62 -1.10 -24.13
C ASP A 396 11.30 0.36 -24.49
N ASN A 397 11.32 1.33 -23.55
CA ASN A 397 11.13 2.74 -23.85
C ASN A 397 12.38 3.38 -24.48
N GLU A 398 13.60 2.95 -24.09
CA GLU A 398 14.82 3.44 -24.76
C GLU A 398 14.94 2.94 -26.21
N LYS A 399 14.39 1.76 -26.53
CA LYS A 399 14.26 1.31 -27.93
C LYS A 399 13.26 2.13 -28.73
N GLN A 400 12.17 2.59 -28.09
CA GLN A 400 11.14 3.37 -28.77
C GLN A 400 11.62 4.79 -29.13
N GLU A 401 12.56 5.38 -28.41
CA GLU A 401 13.14 6.68 -28.79
C GLU A 401 14.17 6.55 -29.93
N ALA A 402 14.90 5.44 -29.99
CA ALA A 402 15.83 5.17 -31.10
C ALA A 402 15.12 4.75 -32.40
N ASP A 403 13.96 4.09 -32.29
CA ASP A 403 13.16 3.64 -33.44
C ASP A 403 12.13 4.70 -33.91
N LYS A 404 11.89 5.77 -33.12
CA LYS A 404 10.94 6.85 -33.47
C LYS A 404 11.38 7.73 -34.65
N GLU A 405 12.61 7.60 -35.12
CA GLU A 405 13.04 8.32 -36.35
C GLU A 405 12.70 7.59 -37.66
N THR A 406 12.14 6.35 -37.62
CA THR A 406 11.90 5.57 -38.85
C THR A 406 10.53 4.94 -39.06
N GLU A 407 9.59 4.98 -38.05
CA GLU A 407 8.25 4.40 -38.25
C GLU A 407 7.12 5.28 -37.73
N THR A 408 6.80 6.32 -38.48
CA THR A 408 5.53 7.06 -38.30
C THR A 408 4.41 6.32 -38.99
N SER A 409 3.56 5.56 -38.29
CA SER A 409 2.13 5.39 -38.58
C SER A 409 1.39 4.20 -37.94
N LYS A 410 2.01 3.33 -37.15
CA LYS A 410 1.29 2.19 -36.54
C LYS A 410 1.17 2.20 -35.01
N ASP A 411 1.96 2.98 -34.30
CA ASP A 411 2.08 2.89 -32.84
C ASP A 411 1.13 3.81 -32.04
N TYR A 412 0.49 4.78 -32.71
CA TYR A 412 -0.44 5.70 -32.04
C TYR A 412 -1.74 5.04 -31.54
N SER A 413 -2.17 3.95 -32.15
CA SER A 413 -3.43 3.27 -31.75
C SER A 413 -3.26 2.38 -30.52
N GLU A 414 -2.13 1.68 -30.39
CA GLU A 414 -1.89 0.79 -29.24
C GLU A 414 -1.59 1.57 -27.94
N THR A 415 -0.85 2.66 -28.03
CA THR A 415 -0.55 3.52 -26.88
C THR A 415 -1.80 4.25 -26.36
N GLN A 416 -2.69 4.71 -27.26
CA GLN A 416 -3.97 5.31 -26.88
C GLN A 416 -4.90 4.28 -26.25
N THR A 417 -4.99 3.08 -26.80
CA THR A 417 -5.83 1.98 -26.26
C THR A 417 -5.36 1.56 -24.87
N ASN A 418 -4.06 1.44 -24.62
CA ASN A 418 -3.52 1.11 -23.31
C ASN A 418 -3.78 2.22 -22.27
N THR A 419 -3.75 3.48 -22.68
CA THR A 419 -4.05 4.61 -21.80
C THR A 419 -5.53 4.67 -21.44
N GLU A 420 -6.43 4.39 -22.39
CA GLU A 420 -7.87 4.30 -22.14
C GLU A 420 -8.23 3.13 -21.21
N ILE A 421 -7.63 1.96 -21.41
CA ILE A 421 -7.82 0.79 -20.55
C ILE A 421 -7.40 1.10 -19.11
N LYS A 422 -6.22 1.67 -18.90
CA LYS A 422 -5.75 2.08 -17.56
C LYS A 422 -6.68 3.10 -16.90
N LYS A 423 -7.21 4.03 -17.68
CA LYS A 423 -8.19 5.00 -17.16
C LYS A 423 -9.47 4.32 -16.67
N LEU A 424 -9.98 3.37 -17.44
CA LEU A 424 -11.18 2.59 -17.07
C LEU A 424 -10.93 1.70 -15.86
N GLU A 425 -9.79 1.04 -15.78
CA GLU A 425 -9.38 0.28 -14.59
C GLU A 425 -9.38 1.15 -13.32
N ASN A 426 -8.79 2.34 -13.40
CA ASN A 426 -8.77 3.27 -12.27
C ASN A 426 -10.17 3.73 -11.87
N GLN A 427 -11.07 3.91 -12.81
CA GLN A 427 -12.46 4.26 -12.52
C GLN A 427 -13.20 3.13 -11.80
N ILE A 428 -13.00 1.87 -12.22
CA ILE A 428 -13.55 0.69 -11.52
C ILE A 428 -12.96 0.58 -10.11
N LYS A 429 -11.66 0.77 -9.95
CA LYS A 429 -11.00 0.77 -8.64
C LYS A 429 -11.59 1.83 -7.71
N THR A 430 -11.85 3.02 -8.23
CA THR A 430 -12.54 4.08 -7.48
C THR A 430 -13.95 3.65 -7.04
N TYR A 431 -14.66 2.91 -7.87
CA TYR A 431 -15.97 2.36 -7.52
C TYR A 431 -15.88 1.32 -6.40
N TYR A 432 -14.92 0.38 -6.50
CA TYR A 432 -14.67 -0.61 -5.43
C TYR A 432 -14.28 0.05 -4.12
N GLN A 433 -13.48 1.10 -4.16
CA GLN A 433 -13.13 1.87 -2.97
C GLN A 433 -14.38 2.45 -2.27
N ARG A 434 -15.36 2.94 -3.02
CA ARG A 434 -16.62 3.44 -2.45
C ARG A 434 -17.44 2.33 -1.77
N LEU A 435 -17.42 1.10 -2.34
CA LEU A 435 -18.03 -0.05 -1.68
C LEU A 435 -17.35 -0.37 -0.34
N LEU A 436 -16.01 -0.28 -0.29
CA LEU A 436 -15.27 -0.44 0.95
C LEU A 436 -15.56 0.69 1.95
N PHE A 437 -15.67 1.93 1.49
CA PHE A 437 -16.11 3.05 2.33
C PHE A 437 -17.51 2.82 2.89
N PHE A 438 -18.47 2.40 2.06
CA PHE A 438 -19.81 2.06 2.52
C PHE A 438 -19.78 0.98 3.61
N SER A 439 -18.96 -0.05 3.42
CA SER A 439 -18.83 -1.18 4.37
C SER A 439 -18.28 -0.77 5.73
N PHE A 440 -17.44 0.27 5.80
CA PHE A 440 -16.96 0.86 7.04
C PHE A 440 -17.99 1.79 7.68
N LEU A 441 -18.63 2.63 6.86
CA LEU A 441 -19.46 3.74 7.31
C LEU A 441 -20.87 3.32 7.74
N THR A 442 -21.39 2.20 7.20
CA THR A 442 -22.68 1.66 7.64
C THR A 442 -22.60 1.09 9.07
N LYS A 443 -23.70 1.12 9.80
CA LYS A 443 -23.84 0.45 11.10
C LYS A 443 -24.10 -1.04 10.98
N ASP A 444 -24.60 -1.47 9.82
CA ASP A 444 -24.86 -2.88 9.55
C ASP A 444 -23.51 -3.64 9.34
N LYS A 445 -23.44 -4.87 9.82
CA LYS A 445 -22.33 -5.77 9.50
C LYS A 445 -22.52 -6.32 8.09
N VAL A 446 -21.54 -6.15 7.24
CA VAL A 446 -21.54 -6.67 5.87
C VAL A 446 -20.31 -7.52 5.61
N SER A 447 -20.47 -8.59 4.85
CA SER A 447 -19.39 -9.51 4.47
C SER A 447 -19.28 -9.74 2.97
N SER A 448 -20.20 -9.16 2.18
CA SER A 448 -20.25 -9.33 0.74
C SER A 448 -20.99 -8.19 0.05
N MET A 449 -20.88 -8.14 -1.28
CA MET A 449 -21.71 -7.25 -2.10
C MET A 449 -23.20 -7.55 -1.94
N ASP A 450 -23.58 -8.82 -1.78
CA ASP A 450 -24.98 -9.21 -1.53
C ASP A 450 -25.53 -8.64 -0.22
N ASP A 451 -24.70 -8.55 0.81
CA ASP A 451 -25.13 -7.93 2.07
C ASP A 451 -25.30 -6.42 1.89
N ILE A 452 -24.44 -5.77 1.12
CA ILE A 452 -24.60 -4.35 0.75
C ILE A 452 -25.91 -4.15 0.01
N LEU A 453 -26.23 -5.01 -0.99
CA LEU A 453 -27.48 -4.93 -1.75
C LEU A 453 -28.74 -5.06 -0.89
N LYS A 454 -28.69 -5.83 0.20
CA LYS A 454 -29.82 -5.99 1.15
C LYS A 454 -30.05 -4.75 2.01
N ILE A 455 -29.03 -3.94 2.25
CA ILE A 455 -29.08 -2.86 3.24
C ILE A 455 -29.00 -1.45 2.62
N ILE A 456 -28.55 -1.30 1.39
CA ILE A 456 -28.27 -0.01 0.77
C ILE A 456 -29.50 0.91 0.71
N ASP A 457 -30.68 0.35 0.50
CA ASP A 457 -31.96 1.09 0.44
C ASP A 457 -32.58 1.36 1.81
N LYS A 458 -32.02 0.85 2.90
CA LYS A 458 -32.51 1.17 4.23
C LYS A 458 -32.45 2.68 4.47
N LYS A 459 -33.44 3.22 5.18
CA LYS A 459 -33.56 4.66 5.43
C LYS A 459 -32.26 5.25 6.00
N GLU A 460 -31.61 4.52 6.88
CA GLU A 460 -30.35 4.91 7.55
C GLU A 460 -29.15 4.95 6.59
N ASN A 461 -29.15 4.09 5.57
CA ASN A 461 -28.04 3.94 4.62
C ASN A 461 -28.24 4.75 3.33
N ARG A 462 -29.45 5.20 3.02
CA ARG A 462 -29.74 5.90 1.76
C ARG A 462 -28.94 7.18 1.58
N ARG A 463 -28.80 7.99 2.65
CA ARG A 463 -27.95 9.19 2.60
C ARG A 463 -26.49 8.83 2.35
N LEU A 464 -25.99 7.83 3.05
CA LEU A 464 -24.61 7.33 2.88
C LEU A 464 -24.36 6.84 1.46
N ALA A 465 -25.26 6.04 0.90
CA ALA A 465 -25.18 5.57 -0.48
C ALA A 465 -25.14 6.73 -1.47
N ASN A 466 -26.02 7.72 -1.29
CA ASN A 466 -26.06 8.93 -2.13
C ASN A 466 -24.75 9.73 -2.04
N ASN A 467 -24.22 9.94 -0.83
CA ASN A 467 -22.95 10.66 -0.63
C ASN A 467 -21.75 9.94 -1.23
N LEU A 468 -21.82 8.61 -1.37
CA LEU A 468 -20.81 7.77 -2.01
C LEU A 468 -21.11 7.50 -3.49
N TYR A 469 -22.20 8.05 -4.04
CA TYR A 469 -22.65 7.79 -5.42
C TYR A 469 -22.80 6.30 -5.74
N LEU A 470 -23.34 5.53 -4.80
CA LEU A 470 -23.63 4.12 -4.95
C LEU A 470 -25.10 3.89 -5.29
N GLU A 471 -25.35 3.26 -6.41
CA GLU A 471 -26.69 2.90 -6.89
C GLU A 471 -26.86 1.39 -6.81
N LYS A 472 -27.99 0.94 -6.24
CA LYS A 472 -28.26 -0.48 -6.03
C LYS A 472 -28.25 -1.28 -7.33
N GLU A 473 -28.88 -0.74 -8.36
CA GLU A 473 -29.00 -1.39 -9.66
C GLU A 473 -27.64 -1.63 -10.31
N ILE A 474 -26.71 -0.68 -10.15
CA ILE A 474 -25.35 -0.80 -10.67
C ILE A 474 -24.55 -1.84 -9.88
N ILE A 475 -24.66 -1.83 -8.55
CA ILE A 475 -23.99 -2.84 -7.70
C ILE A 475 -24.51 -4.24 -8.03
N GLN A 476 -25.83 -4.40 -8.25
CA GLN A 476 -26.44 -5.66 -8.61
C GLN A 476 -25.89 -6.17 -9.95
N LYS A 477 -25.87 -5.32 -10.98
CA LYS A 477 -25.31 -5.67 -12.29
C LYS A 477 -23.82 -6.04 -12.20
N ILE A 478 -23.03 -5.25 -11.48
CA ILE A 478 -21.62 -5.58 -11.27
C ILE A 478 -21.48 -6.95 -10.58
N SER A 479 -22.29 -7.23 -9.56
CA SER A 479 -22.28 -8.52 -8.85
C SER A 479 -22.67 -9.70 -9.73
N GLU A 480 -23.58 -9.52 -10.71
CA GLU A 480 -24.04 -10.55 -11.62
C GLU A 480 -23.03 -10.85 -12.74
N TYR A 481 -22.35 -9.82 -13.26
CA TYR A 481 -21.40 -9.96 -14.37
C TYR A 481 -19.95 -10.22 -13.94
N MET A 482 -19.63 -9.94 -12.69
CA MET A 482 -18.26 -10.09 -12.17
C MET A 482 -17.89 -11.57 -12.04
N ASP A 483 -16.69 -11.91 -12.51
CA ASP A 483 -16.09 -13.23 -12.29
C ASP A 483 -16.14 -13.64 -10.81
N PRO A 484 -16.54 -14.88 -10.48
CA PRO A 484 -16.71 -15.34 -9.10
C PRO A 484 -15.46 -15.17 -8.22
N PHE A 485 -14.27 -15.36 -8.79
CA PHE A 485 -13.01 -15.16 -8.07
C PHE A 485 -12.76 -13.68 -7.74
N LYS A 486 -12.94 -12.78 -8.71
CA LYS A 486 -12.81 -11.34 -8.52
C LYS A 486 -13.82 -10.83 -7.51
N ARG A 487 -15.06 -11.33 -7.57
CA ARG A 487 -16.12 -11.04 -6.60
C ARG A 487 -15.73 -11.51 -5.20
N SER A 488 -15.24 -12.73 -5.04
CA SER A 488 -14.82 -13.26 -3.73
C SER A 488 -13.66 -12.45 -3.13
N SER A 489 -12.74 -11.98 -3.96
CA SER A 489 -11.65 -11.10 -3.51
C SER A 489 -12.16 -9.76 -2.98
N LEU A 490 -13.14 -9.16 -3.65
CA LEU A 490 -13.79 -7.93 -3.19
C LEU A 490 -14.62 -8.17 -1.93
N ASP A 491 -15.40 -9.26 -1.87
CA ASP A 491 -16.20 -9.64 -0.70
C ASP A 491 -15.32 -9.84 0.54
N TYR A 492 -14.15 -10.46 0.38
CA TYR A 492 -13.19 -10.61 1.49
C TYR A 492 -12.70 -9.25 2.03
N LYS A 493 -12.43 -8.29 1.14
CA LYS A 493 -12.08 -6.92 1.55
C LYS A 493 -13.24 -6.22 2.24
N ILE A 494 -14.45 -6.34 1.71
CA ILE A 494 -15.69 -5.81 2.32
C ILE A 494 -15.82 -6.32 3.76
N GLN A 495 -15.68 -7.62 3.98
CA GLN A 495 -15.74 -8.24 5.30
C GLN A 495 -14.68 -7.66 6.25
N ASN A 496 -13.41 -7.61 5.82
CA ASN A 496 -12.31 -7.11 6.64
C ASN A 496 -12.52 -5.64 7.04
N ILE A 497 -12.97 -4.81 6.11
CA ILE A 497 -13.25 -3.39 6.35
C ILE A 497 -14.44 -3.20 7.30
N SER A 498 -15.51 -3.98 7.13
CA SER A 498 -16.67 -3.94 8.03
C SER A 498 -16.31 -4.33 9.47
N MET A 499 -15.41 -5.31 9.63
CA MET A 499 -14.94 -5.74 10.95
C MET A 499 -14.16 -4.66 11.69
N LEU A 500 -13.39 -3.81 11.00
CA LEU A 500 -12.63 -2.72 11.64
C LEU A 500 -13.50 -1.83 12.53
N ALA A 501 -14.72 -1.51 12.08
CA ALA A 501 -15.63 -0.65 12.81
C ALA A 501 -16.46 -1.41 13.86
N SER A 502 -16.69 -2.70 13.67
CA SER A 502 -17.66 -3.50 14.43
C SER A 502 -17.05 -4.50 15.41
N ASP A 503 -15.73 -4.65 15.46
CA ASP A 503 -15.06 -5.57 16.37
C ASP A 503 -15.08 -5.04 17.82
N GLU A 504 -16.01 -5.52 18.62
CA GLU A 504 -16.17 -5.15 20.02
C GLU A 504 -15.10 -5.74 20.95
N SER A 505 -14.27 -6.67 20.47
CA SER A 505 -13.14 -7.22 21.25
C SER A 505 -12.03 -6.19 21.45
N ILE A 506 -12.00 -5.16 20.60
CA ILE A 506 -11.02 -4.07 20.62
C ILE A 506 -11.65 -2.81 21.22
N SER A 507 -10.91 -2.08 22.07
CA SER A 507 -11.41 -0.83 22.66
C SER A 507 -11.81 0.18 21.61
N PRO A 508 -12.83 1.03 21.85
CA PRO A 508 -13.30 2.06 20.90
C PRO A 508 -12.17 2.97 20.39
N LEU A 509 -11.28 3.43 21.26
CA LEU A 509 -10.15 4.27 20.88
C LEU A 509 -9.18 3.54 19.96
N LYS A 510 -8.82 2.28 20.27
CA LYS A 510 -7.93 1.48 19.42
C LYS A 510 -8.54 1.22 18.05
N ARG A 511 -9.85 0.95 17.98
CA ARG A 511 -10.58 0.82 16.71
C ARG A 511 -10.53 2.11 15.88
N ALA A 512 -10.80 3.25 16.50
CA ALA A 512 -10.75 4.56 15.83
C ALA A 512 -9.34 4.86 15.31
N MET A 513 -8.31 4.66 16.11
CA MET A 513 -6.91 4.89 15.72
C MET A 513 -6.45 3.98 14.56
N THR A 514 -6.85 2.71 14.57
CA THR A 514 -6.56 1.79 13.47
C THR A 514 -7.29 2.20 12.19
N SER A 515 -8.57 2.55 12.33
CA SER A 515 -9.41 2.94 11.18
C SER A 515 -8.96 4.25 10.53
N ILE A 516 -8.52 5.25 11.29
CA ILE A 516 -7.98 6.50 10.72
C ILE A 516 -6.78 6.24 9.81
N ARG A 517 -5.88 5.35 10.22
CA ARG A 517 -4.72 4.97 9.37
C ARG A 517 -5.18 4.32 8.08
N LYS A 518 -6.24 3.50 8.15
CA LYS A 518 -6.83 2.80 7.00
C LYS A 518 -7.42 3.74 5.97
N PHE A 519 -8.02 4.84 6.40
CA PHE A 519 -8.71 5.81 5.56
C PHE A 519 -7.91 7.13 5.43
N ASN A 520 -6.59 7.06 5.35
CA ASN A 520 -5.70 8.23 5.28
C ASN A 520 -5.86 9.07 4.01
N ARG A 521 -6.52 8.57 2.97
CA ARG A 521 -6.78 9.28 1.71
C ARG A 521 -8.19 8.97 1.21
N MET A 522 -9.04 9.99 1.15
CA MET A 522 -10.41 9.87 0.65
C MET A 522 -10.55 10.38 -0.77
N SER A 523 -9.79 11.41 -1.14
CA SER A 523 -9.77 11.99 -2.48
C SER A 523 -8.45 12.73 -2.72
N GLU A 524 -8.25 13.29 -3.92
CA GLU A 524 -7.06 14.11 -4.23
C GLU A 524 -6.97 15.38 -3.38
N SER A 525 -8.13 16.00 -3.10
CA SER A 525 -8.20 17.23 -2.31
C SER A 525 -8.36 17.00 -0.80
N GLU A 526 -8.69 15.79 -0.38
CA GLU A 526 -8.95 15.43 1.02
C GLU A 526 -7.94 14.40 1.52
N VAL A 527 -6.69 14.84 1.62
CA VAL A 527 -5.63 14.10 2.30
C VAL A 527 -5.80 14.27 3.80
N ILE A 528 -6.03 13.16 4.49
CA ILE A 528 -6.20 13.17 5.94
C ILE A 528 -4.86 13.40 6.60
N THR A 529 -4.83 14.23 7.62
CA THR A 529 -3.61 14.48 8.40
C THR A 529 -3.13 13.18 9.06
N PRO A 530 -1.88 12.76 8.86
CA PRO A 530 -1.37 11.56 9.49
C PRO A 530 -1.54 11.59 11.01
N SER A 531 -1.94 10.46 11.62
CA SER A 531 -2.25 10.38 13.05
C SER A 531 -1.13 10.92 13.93
N LYS A 532 0.13 10.66 13.56
CA LYS A 532 1.29 11.18 14.30
C LYS A 532 1.33 12.70 14.27
N VAL A 533 1.06 13.32 13.14
CA VAL A 533 1.04 14.78 12.98
C VAL A 533 -0.12 15.38 13.77
N CYS A 534 -1.29 14.72 13.79
CA CYS A 534 -2.39 15.14 14.65
C CYS A 534 -2.04 15.06 16.13
N ASP A 535 -1.40 13.96 16.56
CA ASP A 535 -0.93 13.79 17.94
C ASP A 535 0.11 14.87 18.30
N ASP A 536 1.10 15.09 17.44
CA ASP A 536 2.13 16.11 17.67
C ASP A 536 1.51 17.51 17.75
N THR A 537 0.53 17.83 16.90
CA THR A 537 -0.19 19.11 16.91
C THR A 537 -1.02 19.28 18.19
N VAL A 538 -1.75 18.25 18.62
CA VAL A 538 -2.52 18.29 19.87
C VAL A 538 -1.60 18.38 21.10
N ASN A 539 -0.41 17.81 21.04
CA ASN A 539 0.59 17.86 22.11
C ASN A 539 1.21 19.25 22.31
N LEU A 540 1.11 20.16 21.34
CA LEU A 540 1.47 21.57 21.52
C LEU A 540 0.50 22.32 22.46
N LEU A 541 -0.72 21.79 22.66
CA LEU A 541 -1.68 22.39 23.60
C LEU A 541 -1.23 22.17 25.04
N PRO A 542 -1.07 23.24 25.85
CA PRO A 542 -0.59 23.11 27.23
C PRO A 542 -1.55 22.28 28.09
N GLU A 543 -1.01 21.37 28.88
CA GLU A 543 -1.79 20.48 29.75
C GLU A 543 -2.71 21.28 30.71
N GLN A 544 -2.18 22.33 31.39
CA GLN A 544 -2.98 23.17 32.27
C GLN A 544 -4.14 23.87 31.54
N GLY A 545 -3.91 24.24 30.27
CA GLY A 545 -4.95 24.83 29.45
C GLY A 545 -6.06 23.81 29.15
N LEU A 546 -5.72 22.59 28.76
CA LEU A 546 -6.67 21.51 28.53
C LEU A 546 -7.44 21.13 29.80
N GLN A 547 -6.76 21.10 30.96
CA GLN A 547 -7.40 20.86 32.26
C GLN A 547 -8.45 21.91 32.58
N LYS A 548 -8.13 23.20 32.36
CA LYS A 548 -9.11 24.30 32.51
C LYS A 548 -10.31 24.13 31.58
N ILE A 549 -10.07 23.81 30.32
CA ILE A 549 -11.12 23.63 29.30
C ILE A 549 -12.07 22.49 29.68
N VAL A 550 -11.55 21.35 30.08
CA VAL A 550 -12.38 20.22 30.52
C VAL A 550 -13.14 20.56 31.80
N PHE A 551 -12.51 21.21 32.76
CA PHE A 551 -13.17 21.64 34.00
C PHE A 551 -14.34 22.60 33.75
N ASN A 552 -14.17 23.56 32.83
CA ASN A 552 -15.20 24.54 32.46
C ASN A 552 -16.23 23.96 31.47
N GLN A 553 -16.00 22.76 30.90
CA GLN A 553 -16.78 22.22 29.78
C GLN A 553 -16.75 23.15 28.55
N ASP A 554 -15.62 23.83 28.31
CA ASP A 554 -15.42 24.64 27.14
C ASP A 554 -15.26 23.75 25.89
N LYS A 555 -15.65 24.24 24.71
CA LYS A 555 -15.70 23.47 23.48
C LYS A 555 -14.34 23.41 22.81
N LEU A 556 -14.03 22.24 22.21
CA LEU A 556 -12.86 21.98 21.37
C LEU A 556 -13.33 21.80 19.93
N LEU A 557 -12.84 22.60 18.99
CA LEU A 557 -13.31 22.61 17.61
C LEU A 557 -12.22 22.12 16.64
N ASP A 558 -12.50 21.05 15.90
CA ASP A 558 -11.84 20.69 14.64
C ASP A 558 -12.53 21.43 13.49
N ILE A 559 -11.94 22.54 13.02
CA ILE A 559 -12.60 23.51 12.12
C ILE A 559 -12.64 23.04 10.66
N ALA A 560 -11.85 22.04 10.28
CA ALA A 560 -11.78 21.54 8.91
C ALA A 560 -11.55 20.03 8.89
N SER A 561 -12.44 19.32 9.57
CA SER A 561 -12.38 17.87 9.72
C SER A 561 -12.49 17.15 8.37
N LYS A 562 -11.55 16.29 8.07
CA LYS A 562 -11.57 15.43 6.87
C LYS A 562 -12.12 14.05 7.19
N SER A 563 -11.83 13.53 8.37
CA SER A 563 -12.33 12.23 8.85
C SER A 563 -12.63 12.20 10.35
N GLY A 564 -12.50 13.31 11.07
CA GLY A 564 -12.52 13.34 12.54
C GLY A 564 -11.16 13.03 13.16
N GLU A 565 -10.08 13.16 12.41
CA GLU A 565 -8.73 12.86 12.84
C GLU A 565 -8.29 13.64 14.06
N TYR A 566 -8.59 14.94 14.12
CA TYR A 566 -8.31 15.77 15.31
C TYR A 566 -9.24 15.45 16.47
N ALA A 567 -10.51 15.09 16.20
CA ALA A 567 -11.41 14.64 17.26
C ALA A 567 -10.88 13.37 17.95
N VAL A 568 -10.35 12.41 17.18
CA VAL A 568 -9.73 11.19 17.74
C VAL A 568 -8.44 11.53 18.49
N ALA A 569 -7.60 12.42 17.96
CA ALA A 569 -6.36 12.83 18.63
C ALA A 569 -6.64 13.58 19.96
N LEU A 570 -7.60 14.50 19.97
CA LEU A 570 -8.08 15.21 21.18
C LEU A 570 -8.65 14.22 22.20
N TYR A 571 -9.52 13.31 21.77
CA TYR A 571 -10.07 12.28 22.66
C TYR A 571 -8.98 11.39 23.25
N LYS A 572 -8.02 10.95 22.44
CA LYS A 572 -6.85 10.19 22.90
C LYS A 572 -6.06 10.97 23.96
N ARG A 573 -5.71 12.23 23.69
CA ARG A 573 -4.94 13.08 24.59
C ARG A 573 -5.65 13.25 25.93
N LEU A 574 -6.96 13.56 25.89
CA LEU A 574 -7.75 13.81 27.11
C LEU A 574 -7.95 12.53 27.93
N THR A 575 -8.32 11.41 27.28
CA THR A 575 -8.70 10.20 28.02
C THR A 575 -7.52 9.31 28.36
N LEU A 576 -6.60 9.06 27.41
CA LEU A 576 -5.51 8.10 27.60
C LEU A 576 -4.30 8.75 28.30
N GLU A 577 -3.97 10.00 27.96
CA GLU A 577 -2.75 10.65 28.44
C GLU A 577 -3.02 11.53 29.69
N LEU A 578 -4.14 12.27 29.69
CA LEU A 578 -4.52 13.11 30.83
C LEU A 578 -5.49 12.46 31.82
N GLY A 579 -5.99 11.28 31.51
CA GLY A 579 -6.77 10.44 32.44
C GLY A 579 -8.22 10.88 32.68
N TYR A 580 -8.80 11.73 31.82
CA TYR A 580 -10.22 12.10 31.94
C TYR A 580 -11.15 10.95 31.58
N SER A 581 -12.31 10.89 32.22
CA SER A 581 -13.32 9.91 31.86
C SER A 581 -13.98 10.26 30.51
N HIS A 582 -14.58 9.24 29.87
CA HIS A 582 -15.36 9.44 28.67
C HIS A 582 -16.47 10.49 28.86
N ASP A 583 -17.14 10.47 30.02
CA ASP A 583 -18.24 11.40 30.30
C ASP A 583 -17.77 12.85 30.44
N ASP A 584 -16.55 13.09 30.82
CA ASP A 584 -15.99 14.46 30.91
C ASP A 584 -15.74 15.06 29.54
N VAL A 585 -15.55 14.25 28.48
CA VAL A 585 -15.05 14.72 27.18
C VAL A 585 -16.03 14.54 26.02
N LYS A 586 -17.01 13.65 26.13
CA LYS A 586 -17.90 13.27 25.02
C LYS A 586 -18.75 14.42 24.44
N GLU A 587 -19.06 15.45 25.26
CA GLU A 587 -19.91 16.57 24.89
C GLU A 587 -19.13 17.82 24.42
N ILE A 588 -17.80 17.86 24.61
CA ILE A 588 -17.02 19.08 24.38
C ILE A 588 -16.28 19.10 23.05
N ILE A 589 -16.18 17.97 22.32
CA ILE A 589 -15.48 17.88 21.05
C ILE A 589 -16.47 18.16 19.91
N TYR A 590 -16.13 19.12 19.04
CA TYR A 590 -16.92 19.61 17.91
C TYR A 590 -16.12 19.47 16.60
N SER A 591 -16.79 19.24 15.48
CA SER A 591 -16.16 19.16 14.15
C SER A 591 -16.98 19.82 13.07
N ILE A 592 -16.30 20.53 12.16
CA ILE A 592 -16.88 21.07 10.92
C ILE A 592 -16.21 20.30 9.75
N PRO A 593 -16.92 19.39 9.08
CA PRO A 593 -16.37 18.62 7.97
C PRO A 593 -16.09 19.48 6.73
N THR A 594 -15.13 19.06 5.91
CA THR A 594 -14.80 19.72 4.63
C THR A 594 -15.78 19.37 3.50
N SER A 595 -16.44 18.19 3.58
CA SER A 595 -17.36 17.69 2.55
C SER A 595 -18.42 16.77 3.15
N SER A 596 -19.40 16.36 2.34
CA SER A 596 -20.41 15.37 2.73
C SER A 596 -19.82 14.01 3.07
N ILE A 597 -18.74 13.60 2.39
CA ILE A 597 -18.01 12.36 2.70
C ILE A 597 -17.22 12.52 3.98
N ALA A 598 -16.50 13.62 4.16
CA ALA A 598 -15.83 13.95 5.41
C ALA A 598 -16.79 13.93 6.60
N TYR A 599 -18.05 14.41 6.40
CA TYR A 599 -19.10 14.29 7.40
C TYR A 599 -19.40 12.83 7.78
N GLU A 600 -19.58 11.93 6.79
CA GLU A 600 -19.91 10.53 7.08
C GLU A 600 -18.77 9.83 7.82
N PHE A 601 -17.50 10.10 7.47
CA PHE A 601 -16.35 9.58 8.20
C PHE A 601 -16.27 10.16 9.62
N THR A 602 -16.35 11.47 9.78
CA THR A 602 -16.34 12.13 11.10
C THR A 602 -17.46 11.58 11.99
N ARG A 603 -18.67 11.46 11.46
CA ARG A 603 -19.82 10.85 12.17
C ARG A 603 -19.50 9.42 12.61
N ARG A 604 -18.91 8.60 11.73
CA ARG A 604 -18.58 7.21 12.06
C ARG A 604 -17.55 7.11 13.18
N PHE A 605 -16.53 7.96 13.19
CA PHE A 605 -15.57 8.02 14.29
C PHE A 605 -16.18 8.48 15.59
N TYR A 606 -17.07 9.47 15.56
CA TYR A 606 -17.85 9.88 16.74
C TYR A 606 -18.70 8.73 17.28
N GLU A 607 -19.36 7.95 16.41
CA GLU A 607 -20.11 6.77 16.81
C GLU A 607 -19.21 5.68 17.43
N ILE A 608 -18.04 5.41 16.84
CA ILE A 608 -17.07 4.44 17.39
C ILE A 608 -16.58 4.88 18.77
N LEU A 609 -16.28 6.16 18.95
CA LEU A 609 -15.84 6.74 20.22
C LEU A 609 -16.99 7.03 21.18
N LYS A 610 -18.24 6.92 20.73
CA LYS A 610 -19.46 7.30 21.45
C LYS A 610 -19.49 8.78 21.86
N LEU A 611 -18.90 9.66 21.03
CA LEU A 611 -19.02 11.10 21.15
C LEU A 611 -20.39 11.58 20.71
N ASN A 612 -20.78 12.77 21.12
CA ASN A 612 -22.04 13.37 20.70
C ASN A 612 -22.01 13.76 19.22
N VAL A 613 -22.77 13.03 18.39
CA VAL A 613 -22.83 13.25 16.93
C VAL A 613 -23.49 14.59 16.55
N ASP A 614 -24.28 15.20 17.44
CA ASP A 614 -24.90 16.53 17.22
C ASP A 614 -23.86 17.67 17.27
N ASN A 615 -22.62 17.35 17.71
CA ASN A 615 -21.49 18.27 17.67
C ASN A 615 -20.78 18.31 16.31
N ILE A 616 -21.34 17.69 15.28
CA ILE A 616 -20.84 17.72 13.90
C ILE A 616 -21.78 18.57 13.05
N SER A 617 -21.24 19.57 12.32
CA SER A 617 -22.06 20.34 11.38
C SER A 617 -22.53 19.47 10.22
N VAL A 618 -23.82 19.51 9.90
CA VAL A 618 -24.47 18.71 8.83
C VAL A 618 -24.83 19.55 7.62
N LYS A 619 -25.27 20.77 7.85
CA LYS A 619 -25.87 21.62 6.81
C LYS A 619 -24.91 22.63 6.20
N PHE A 620 -23.74 22.78 6.78
CA PHE A 620 -22.65 23.57 6.26
C PHE A 620 -21.33 22.83 6.44
N ASN A 621 -20.37 23.08 5.59
CA ASN A 621 -19.02 22.53 5.62
C ASN A 621 -17.97 23.62 5.85
N ALA A 622 -16.70 23.23 5.99
CA ALA A 622 -15.62 24.17 6.27
C ALA A 622 -15.45 25.23 5.16
N TYR A 623 -15.69 24.90 3.90
CA TYR A 623 -15.61 25.87 2.79
C TYR A 623 -16.72 26.93 2.88
N ASP A 624 -17.89 26.59 3.41
CA ASP A 624 -19.00 27.55 3.58
C ASP A 624 -18.65 28.63 4.62
N LEU A 625 -17.70 28.37 5.52
CA LEU A 625 -17.21 29.37 6.46
C LEU A 625 -16.37 30.47 5.76
N ILE A 626 -15.90 30.19 4.57
CA ILE A 626 -15.00 31.06 3.81
C ILE A 626 -15.61 31.29 2.43
N GLU A 627 -16.81 31.87 2.37
CA GLU A 627 -17.35 32.37 1.13
C GLU A 627 -16.48 33.52 0.62
N VAL A 628 -15.52 33.16 -0.24
CA VAL A 628 -14.79 34.17 -1.00
C VAL A 628 -15.70 34.68 -2.07
N LYS A 629 -16.37 35.77 -1.78
CA LYS A 629 -17.08 36.52 -2.80
C LYS A 629 -16.09 37.03 -3.83
N SER A 630 -16.50 37.01 -5.09
CA SER A 630 -15.70 37.47 -6.23
C SER A 630 -15.07 38.84 -5.98
N GLU A 631 -13.80 38.95 -6.36
CA GLU A 631 -12.93 40.14 -6.44
C GLU A 631 -13.27 41.31 -5.49
N GLY A 632 -12.63 41.35 -4.35
CA GLY A 632 -12.53 42.55 -3.50
C GLY A 632 -13.45 42.63 -2.29
N GLU A 633 -14.27 41.61 -1.98
CA GLU A 633 -15.07 41.59 -0.76
C GLU A 633 -14.37 40.84 0.38
N GLU A 634 -14.29 41.50 1.54
CA GLU A 634 -13.81 40.90 2.79
C GLU A 634 -14.71 39.76 3.23
N VAL A 635 -14.10 38.74 3.85
CA VAL A 635 -14.83 37.63 4.50
C VAL A 635 -15.75 38.21 5.58
N ASP A 636 -17.07 37.93 5.52
CA ASP A 636 -18.01 38.39 6.54
C ASP A 636 -17.89 37.52 7.82
N TYR A 637 -16.93 37.84 8.65
CA TYR A 637 -16.72 37.19 9.93
C TYR A 637 -17.94 37.26 10.87
N LYS A 638 -18.82 38.28 10.73
CA LYS A 638 -20.04 38.38 11.55
C LYS A 638 -21.04 37.31 11.18
N LYS A 639 -21.16 36.98 9.88
CA LYS A 639 -22.04 35.89 9.41
C LYS A 639 -21.53 34.54 9.95
N ILE A 640 -20.24 34.32 9.90
CA ILE A 640 -19.58 33.09 10.41
C ILE A 640 -19.75 33.03 11.94
N GLU A 641 -19.52 34.12 12.63
CA GLU A 641 -19.69 34.22 14.08
C GLU A 641 -21.14 33.90 14.49
N ASN A 642 -22.13 34.37 13.72
CA ASN A 642 -23.53 34.08 13.95
C ASN A 642 -23.87 32.59 13.75
N LEU A 643 -23.29 31.93 12.73
CA LEU A 643 -23.49 30.49 12.52
C LEU A 643 -22.95 29.64 13.70
N LEU A 644 -21.83 30.05 14.30
CA LEU A 644 -21.23 29.35 15.41
C LEU A 644 -21.89 29.64 16.77
N LYS A 645 -22.74 30.67 16.86
CA LYS A 645 -23.38 31.11 18.11
C LYS A 645 -24.60 30.28 18.53
N GLN A 646 -25.23 29.51 17.65
CA GLN A 646 -26.42 28.73 18.00
C GLN A 646 -26.07 27.46 18.78
N LYS A 647 -26.29 27.53 20.08
CA LYS A 647 -25.94 26.43 21.00
C LYS A 647 -26.77 25.15 20.85
N GLU A 648 -28.00 25.25 20.37
CA GLU A 648 -28.97 24.16 20.47
C GLU A 648 -29.11 23.30 19.21
N LYS A 649 -28.53 23.72 18.06
CA LYS A 649 -28.72 23.02 16.78
C LYS A 649 -27.52 23.16 15.84
N PHE A 650 -26.29 22.96 16.33
CA PHE A 650 -25.08 23.05 15.51
C PHE A 650 -25.16 22.23 14.22
N CYS A 651 -25.77 21.04 14.29
CA CYS A 651 -25.97 20.15 13.14
C CYS A 651 -27.11 20.59 12.19
N GLU A 652 -28.01 21.48 12.60
CA GLU A 652 -29.21 21.92 11.82
C GLU A 652 -29.08 23.31 11.20
N ILE A 653 -28.04 24.06 11.52
CA ILE A 653 -27.84 25.44 11.04
C ILE A 653 -27.52 25.45 9.55
N THR A 654 -28.08 26.38 8.81
CA THR A 654 -27.74 26.69 7.43
C THR A 654 -27.22 28.13 7.33
N LEU A 655 -26.44 28.45 6.29
CA LEU A 655 -25.97 29.79 6.00
C LEU A 655 -27.11 30.80 5.73
N GLU A 656 -28.28 30.31 5.34
CA GLU A 656 -29.45 31.11 5.02
C GLU A 656 -30.29 31.48 6.25
N ASP A 657 -30.07 30.84 7.38
CA ASP A 657 -30.81 31.12 8.62
C ASP A 657 -30.35 32.49 9.18
N GLU A 658 -31.15 33.56 9.01
CA GLU A 658 -30.94 34.83 9.67
C GLU A 658 -31.13 34.68 11.18
N ILE A 659 -30.00 34.69 11.91
CA ILE A 659 -30.00 34.48 13.33
C ILE A 659 -30.06 35.81 14.05
N LYS A 660 -31.11 36.05 14.78
CA LYS A 660 -31.20 37.10 15.80
C LYS A 660 -30.52 36.55 17.09
N VAL A 661 -29.29 36.92 17.33
CA VAL A 661 -28.55 36.49 18.52
C VAL A 661 -28.22 37.71 19.40
N GLY A 662 -28.29 37.52 20.72
CA GLY A 662 -27.85 38.51 21.69
C GLY A 662 -26.30 38.73 21.67
N ASP A 663 -25.84 39.77 22.34
CA ASP A 663 -24.50 40.36 22.27
C ASP A 663 -23.29 39.44 22.72
N GLU A 664 -23.47 38.19 23.06
CA GLU A 664 -22.39 37.31 23.49
C GLU A 664 -21.76 36.53 22.32
N LYS A 665 -20.45 36.74 22.15
CA LYS A 665 -19.64 35.99 21.17
C LYS A 665 -19.44 34.53 21.61
N VAL A 666 -19.80 33.56 20.75
CA VAL A 666 -19.45 32.15 21.02
C VAL A 666 -17.93 31.96 20.84
N LYS A 667 -17.33 31.39 21.84
CA LYS A 667 -15.90 31.05 21.86
C LYS A 667 -15.73 29.55 22.03
N PHE A 668 -14.68 29.03 21.40
CA PHE A 668 -14.18 27.68 21.63
C PHE A 668 -12.91 27.78 22.49
N GLY A 669 -12.76 26.92 23.48
CA GLY A 669 -11.52 26.85 24.27
C GLY A 669 -10.31 26.58 23.37
N VAL A 670 -10.47 25.64 22.41
CA VAL A 670 -9.47 25.35 21.37
C VAL A 670 -10.12 25.36 20.00
N VAL A 671 -9.42 25.92 19.02
CA VAL A 671 -9.68 25.74 17.58
C VAL A 671 -8.45 25.11 16.94
N ILE A 672 -8.61 23.94 16.35
CA ILE A 672 -7.51 23.17 15.78
C ILE A 672 -7.89 22.69 14.37
N GLY A 673 -6.92 22.50 13.49
CA GLY A 673 -7.18 21.89 12.18
C GLY A 673 -6.01 21.99 11.20
N ASN A 674 -6.14 21.22 10.14
CA ASN A 674 -5.35 21.32 8.92
C ASN A 674 -6.29 21.76 7.78
N PRO A 675 -6.51 23.09 7.60
CA PRO A 675 -7.50 23.62 6.68
C PRO A 675 -7.10 23.36 5.22
N PRO A 676 -8.05 23.40 4.27
CA PRO A 676 -7.74 23.37 2.85
C PRO A 676 -6.80 24.52 2.46
N TYR A 677 -5.76 24.20 1.66
CA TYR A 677 -4.72 25.17 1.35
C TYR A 677 -5.10 26.12 0.22
N GLN A 678 -5.89 25.65 -0.72
CA GLN A 678 -6.24 26.43 -1.93
C GLN A 678 -7.58 25.98 -2.54
N ILE A 679 -8.22 26.87 -3.27
CA ILE A 679 -9.35 26.55 -4.15
C ILE A 679 -8.85 26.52 -5.58
N SER A 680 -9.23 25.48 -6.36
CA SER A 680 -8.98 25.41 -7.79
C SER A 680 -10.01 26.25 -8.55
N ASP A 681 -9.56 27.29 -9.21
CA ASP A 681 -10.38 28.03 -10.18
C ASP A 681 -10.50 27.23 -11.48
N GLY A 682 -11.51 26.43 -11.64
CA GLY A 682 -11.95 25.56 -12.72
C GLY A 682 -11.46 25.73 -14.19
N GLY A 683 -10.29 26.32 -14.44
CA GLY A 683 -9.70 26.53 -15.75
C GLY A 683 -8.29 25.94 -15.87
N ALA A 684 -7.97 25.37 -17.01
CA ALA A 684 -6.74 24.60 -17.31
C ALA A 684 -5.39 25.36 -17.14
N GLN A 685 -5.39 26.61 -16.70
CA GLN A 685 -4.21 27.43 -16.41
C GLN A 685 -4.42 28.45 -15.28
N ALA A 686 -5.51 28.38 -14.51
CA ALA A 686 -5.76 29.33 -13.44
C ALA A 686 -4.91 29.02 -12.21
N SER A 687 -4.18 30.01 -11.73
CA SER A 687 -3.34 29.95 -10.53
C SER A 687 -4.22 29.72 -9.29
N ALA A 688 -4.10 28.57 -8.65
CA ALA A 688 -4.84 28.26 -7.42
C ALA A 688 -4.66 29.34 -6.35
N LYS A 689 -5.79 29.81 -5.78
CA LYS A 689 -5.80 30.89 -4.79
C LYS A 689 -5.69 30.32 -3.38
N PRO A 690 -4.75 30.78 -2.54
CA PRO A 690 -4.66 30.36 -1.15
C PRO A 690 -5.93 30.73 -0.35
N ILE A 691 -6.35 29.86 0.56
CA ILE A 691 -7.52 30.10 1.43
C ILE A 691 -7.25 29.79 2.91
N TYR A 692 -6.19 29.08 3.23
CA TYR A 692 -5.86 28.67 4.60
C TYR A 692 -5.70 29.86 5.57
N GLN A 693 -5.24 31.01 5.10
CA GLN A 693 -5.10 32.23 5.90
C GLN A 693 -6.43 32.69 6.54
N HIS A 694 -7.54 32.48 5.85
CA HIS A 694 -8.85 32.82 6.36
C HIS A 694 -9.24 31.91 7.54
N PHE A 695 -8.91 30.63 7.49
CA PHE A 695 -9.14 29.70 8.62
C PHE A 695 -8.29 30.06 9.84
N VAL A 696 -7.05 30.46 9.62
CA VAL A 696 -6.15 30.88 10.73
C VAL A 696 -6.71 32.14 11.41
N LEU A 697 -7.12 33.13 10.63
CA LEU A 697 -7.70 34.37 11.18
C LEU A 697 -9.03 34.13 11.89
N LEU A 698 -9.92 33.31 11.29
CA LEU A 698 -11.17 32.91 11.90
C LEU A 698 -10.94 32.14 13.21
N GLY A 699 -10.06 31.12 13.18
CA GLY A 699 -9.75 30.34 14.37
C GLY A 699 -9.18 31.17 15.50
N LYS A 700 -8.36 32.16 15.18
CA LYS A 700 -7.85 33.12 16.15
C LYS A 700 -8.96 33.99 16.76
N GLU A 701 -9.97 34.39 15.98
CA GLU A 701 -11.07 35.21 16.45
C GLU A 701 -12.04 34.42 17.34
N ILE A 702 -12.36 33.17 17.01
CA ILE A 702 -13.33 32.35 17.75
C ILE A 702 -12.73 31.53 18.89
N ALA A 703 -11.40 31.40 18.97
CA ALA A 703 -10.73 30.75 20.08
C ALA A 703 -10.70 31.66 21.31
N SER A 704 -11.00 31.10 22.50
CA SER A 704 -10.83 31.83 23.77
C SER A 704 -9.45 31.63 24.37
N ASP A 705 -8.86 30.45 24.22
CA ASP A 705 -7.61 30.09 24.86
C ASP A 705 -6.52 29.75 23.83
N TYR A 706 -6.77 28.83 22.89
CA TYR A 706 -5.75 28.38 21.94
C TYR A 706 -6.30 28.20 20.52
N SER A 707 -5.48 28.56 19.53
CA SER A 707 -5.67 28.14 18.14
C SER A 707 -4.41 27.48 17.61
N CYS A 708 -4.54 26.34 16.92
CA CYS A 708 -3.41 25.55 16.43
C CYS A 708 -3.69 25.05 15.02
N PHE A 709 -2.86 25.44 14.03
CA PHE A 709 -3.10 25.18 12.63
C PHE A 709 -1.86 24.65 11.92
N ILE A 710 -2.08 23.73 10.99
CA ILE A 710 -1.06 23.33 10.00
C ILE A 710 -1.31 24.16 8.73
N THR A 711 -0.28 24.83 8.25
CA THR A 711 -0.35 25.69 7.06
C THR A 711 0.88 25.54 6.19
N PRO A 712 0.77 25.74 4.86
CA PRO A 712 1.95 25.84 4.01
C PRO A 712 2.85 27.00 4.41
N THR A 713 4.16 26.84 4.29
CA THR A 713 5.19 27.86 4.60
C THR A 713 5.21 29.02 3.62
N ARG A 714 4.47 28.92 2.51
CA ARG A 714 4.43 29.94 1.44
C ARG A 714 4.15 31.35 1.90
N TRP A 715 3.38 31.54 2.98
CA TRP A 715 3.07 32.86 3.52
C TRP A 715 4.30 33.62 4.02
N PHE A 716 5.40 32.93 4.36
CA PHE A 716 6.67 33.57 4.77
C PHE A 716 7.24 34.45 3.66
N ALA A 717 7.15 33.97 2.40
CA ALA A 717 7.62 34.71 1.24
C ALA A 717 6.65 35.82 0.76
N GLY A 718 5.38 35.74 1.15
CA GLY A 718 4.31 36.62 0.64
C GLY A 718 3.93 36.34 -0.81
N GLY A 719 3.20 37.28 -1.44
CA GLY A 719 2.70 37.16 -2.79
C GLY A 719 1.41 36.32 -2.89
N LYS A 720 0.75 36.32 -4.05
CA LYS A 720 -0.55 35.70 -4.31
C LYS A 720 -1.65 36.08 -3.28
N GLY A 721 -1.66 37.32 -2.79
CA GLY A 721 -2.62 37.82 -1.80
C GLY A 721 -2.31 37.45 -0.35
N LEU A 722 -1.11 36.99 -0.04
CA LEU A 722 -0.69 36.63 1.31
C LEU A 722 0.13 37.71 2.04
N ASP A 723 0.39 38.85 1.39
CA ASP A 723 1.24 39.89 1.97
C ASP A 723 0.65 40.48 3.26
N GLU A 724 -0.63 40.82 3.25
CA GLU A 724 -1.34 41.32 4.46
C GLU A 724 -1.36 40.24 5.57
N PHE A 725 -1.64 38.99 5.21
CA PHE A 725 -1.60 37.90 6.17
C PHE A 725 -0.21 37.71 6.79
N ARG A 726 0.84 37.77 5.96
CA ARG A 726 2.23 37.72 6.43
C ARG A 726 2.50 38.84 7.44
N ASP A 727 2.15 40.08 7.10
CA ASP A 727 2.43 41.24 7.93
C ASP A 727 1.64 41.17 9.26
N LEU A 728 0.40 40.68 9.22
CA LEU A 728 -0.40 40.40 10.41
C LEU A 728 0.27 39.34 11.31
N MET A 729 0.70 38.23 10.72
CA MET A 729 1.33 37.14 11.47
C MET A 729 2.69 37.56 12.06
N LEU A 730 3.50 38.30 11.33
CA LEU A 730 4.78 38.82 11.81
C LEU A 730 4.63 39.84 12.95
N GLY A 731 3.52 40.60 12.94
CA GLY A 731 3.17 41.56 13.99
C GLY A 731 2.47 40.91 15.21
N ASP A 732 2.07 39.67 15.13
CA ASP A 732 1.25 39.01 16.13
C ASP A 732 2.05 38.53 17.33
N LYS A 733 1.84 39.19 18.47
CA LYS A 733 2.50 38.84 19.74
C LYS A 733 1.84 37.69 20.50
N THR A 734 0.74 37.16 19.98
CA THR A 734 0.00 36.04 20.60
C THR A 734 0.51 34.69 20.15
N ILE A 735 1.31 34.62 19.07
CA ILE A 735 1.98 33.40 18.63
C ILE A 735 2.91 32.90 19.73
N LYS A 736 2.70 31.68 20.18
CA LYS A 736 3.50 31.02 21.22
C LYS A 736 4.61 30.15 20.62
N GLU A 737 4.25 29.36 19.61
CA GLU A 737 5.16 28.41 18.99
C GLU A 737 4.92 28.39 17.46
N LEU A 738 6.00 28.24 16.70
CA LEU A 738 6.01 28.06 15.28
C LEU A 738 6.98 26.93 14.97
N HIS A 739 6.45 25.84 14.42
CA HIS A 739 7.26 24.70 14.00
C HIS A 739 7.32 24.67 12.47
N ASP A 740 8.52 24.75 11.91
CA ASP A 740 8.75 24.66 10.47
C ASP A 740 9.41 23.32 10.13
N PHE A 741 8.82 22.63 9.17
CA PHE A 741 9.33 21.36 8.66
C PHE A 741 10.00 21.64 7.31
N LEU A 742 11.35 21.59 7.30
CA LEU A 742 12.19 21.94 6.14
C LEU A 742 12.08 20.95 4.96
N THR A 743 11.49 19.78 5.20
CA THR A 743 11.21 18.76 4.17
C THR A 743 9.84 18.15 4.42
N PRO A 744 9.05 17.95 3.36
CA PRO A 744 7.75 17.28 3.49
C PRO A 744 7.87 15.83 3.97
#